data_4847a3ed5fc498fec2af17ed8a73acaf
#
_entry.id   4847a3ed5fc498fec2af17ed8a73acaf
#
_cell.length_a   1.000
_cell.length_b   1.000
_cell.length_c   1.000
_cell.angle_alpha   90.00
_cell.angle_beta   90.00
_cell.angle_gamma   90.00
#
_symmetry.space_group_name_H-M   'P 1'
#
loop_
_entity.id
_entity.type
_entity.pdbx_description
1 polymer ?
#
loop_
_entity_poly.entity_id
_entity_poly.type
_entity_poly.pdbx_seq_one_letter_code
_entity_poly.pdbx_strand_id
1 'polypeptide(L)'
;MSDTKLKPTAKKPATRKAAPHAPELTKDDVYLFGIGTWERSWEKMGAHPDTQNRTRGWRFCVWAPDVKSVHVIGEFNDWDEEANPLVPVHTSAIWEGFIPGAEQGQLYKYLIETNEGEKLYKADPYAFKAECPPGTASVLWTLDGYKWNDAAWLKRRAGHNHMSQPLNIYEVHIGSWKRHGDAPQGEPDEFGNYPGPMDPFPAQRGEFYTYDDLSVELVDYVRDMGYTHIEVMPLMEHPFDGSWGYQTTGYYAATSRYGNPQQLMHFIDACHEAGIGVIMDWVPGGFCADSHGLATFNGHMLFEHEIHPNWGTHKFDFARGEVRSFLVSNVLYWLENFHVDGIRMDGVSSMLYLNFGIDDPGQKKFNKYGTEEDLDASAFIRQVNCAVEAHYPDVMMMAEESTAWPLVTYPPQDGGLGFHYKWDMGWMNDTLHYMQTDFPWRPGNHGLLTFSIMYAFTENFICPLSHDEVVHGKCSLIGRMPGDWWRQFAGLRTLAFYQMTHPGAKLNFMGNEIGQFIEWRYYESIQWFLTEEYETHRHHQAFIKALNHLYTDEPALYERGYTDDGFTWIDADNSKQSIVSFVRQGEDVDDDLVILINFDPASYESFRVGVPREGDWEVIFDSDRPEFGGSGYAGEEPYTCSSEPYPWNGQMDSIEIKVPGLAGVVLKRRGPSSYKPPVVEEPKKATRKRASPVKPKTAAAKKAPAKAKAKADAKPAAKATAAKKPAAKKAATKAKSASC
;
A
#
# COMPACT_ATOMS: atom_id res chain seq x y z
N MET A 1 -36.38 -23.59 -31.09
CA MET A 1 -36.72 -22.88 -29.84
C MET A 1 -35.46 -22.18 -29.41
N SER A 2 -35.48 -20.88 -29.50
CA SER A 2 -34.35 -19.97 -29.54
C SER A 2 -33.75 -19.69 -28.15
N ASP A 3 -32.46 -19.94 -28.07
CA ASP A 3 -31.65 -19.49 -26.93
C ASP A 3 -31.43 -17.98 -27.01
N THR A 4 -32.01 -17.26 -26.10
CA THR A 4 -31.80 -15.83 -25.94
C THR A 4 -30.72 -15.62 -24.87
N LYS A 5 -29.46 -15.44 -25.31
CA LYS A 5 -28.36 -14.96 -24.47
C LYS A 5 -28.61 -13.47 -24.20
N LEU A 6 -28.85 -13.14 -22.92
CA LEU A 6 -28.81 -11.77 -22.41
C LEU A 6 -27.37 -11.29 -22.43
N LYS A 7 -27.06 -10.31 -23.28
CA LYS A 7 -25.83 -9.52 -23.25
C LYS A 7 -25.97 -8.48 -22.13
N PRO A 8 -24.95 -8.27 -21.27
CA PRO A 8 -24.93 -7.14 -20.39
C PRO A 8 -24.76 -5.86 -21.21
N THR A 9 -25.75 -4.99 -21.16
CA THR A 9 -25.67 -3.64 -21.73
C THR A 9 -24.85 -2.76 -20.81
N ALA A 10 -23.59 -2.49 -21.20
CA ALA A 10 -22.80 -1.42 -20.61
C ALA A 10 -23.55 -0.10 -20.81
N LYS A 11 -24.03 0.50 -19.73
CA LYS A 11 -24.56 1.86 -19.73
C LYS A 11 -23.39 2.82 -19.98
N LYS A 12 -23.47 3.59 -21.09
CA LYS A 12 -22.58 4.73 -21.32
C LYS A 12 -22.67 5.67 -20.12
N PRO A 13 -21.53 6.23 -19.62
CA PRO A 13 -21.57 7.27 -18.61
C PRO A 13 -22.39 8.46 -19.18
N ALA A 14 -23.46 8.78 -18.52
CA ALA A 14 -24.28 9.93 -18.87
C ALA A 14 -23.48 11.19 -18.55
N THR A 15 -23.31 12.07 -19.54
CA THR A 15 -22.83 13.43 -19.31
C THR A 15 -23.78 14.12 -18.32
N ARG A 16 -23.35 14.26 -17.08
CA ARG A 16 -24.11 14.89 -16.01
C ARG A 16 -24.26 16.39 -16.34
N LYS A 17 -25.44 16.81 -16.76
CA LYS A 17 -25.82 18.23 -16.70
C LYS A 17 -25.94 18.58 -15.22
N ALA A 18 -25.33 19.69 -14.80
CA ALA A 18 -25.44 20.18 -13.44
C ALA A 18 -26.91 20.10 -12.97
N ALA A 19 -27.17 19.31 -11.96
CA ALA A 19 -28.49 19.21 -11.37
C ALA A 19 -28.80 20.53 -10.64
N PRO A 20 -29.96 21.17 -10.87
CA PRO A 20 -30.30 22.46 -10.26
C PRO A 20 -30.67 22.39 -8.77
N HIS A 21 -30.69 21.18 -8.19
CA HIS A 21 -31.00 20.93 -6.78
C HIS A 21 -30.10 19.82 -6.22
N ALA A 22 -29.57 20.04 -5.04
CA ALA A 22 -28.98 18.95 -4.26
C ALA A 22 -30.12 17.97 -3.89
N PRO A 23 -29.93 16.66 -4.06
CA PRO A 23 -30.98 15.69 -3.78
C PRO A 23 -31.30 15.68 -2.27
N GLU A 24 -32.57 15.82 -1.92
CA GLU A 24 -33.04 15.76 -0.52
C GLU A 24 -32.74 14.41 0.12
N LEU A 25 -32.46 14.40 1.41
CA LEU A 25 -32.36 13.20 2.22
C LEU A 25 -33.70 12.48 2.31
N THR A 26 -33.71 11.22 1.90
CA THR A 26 -34.89 10.37 2.03
C THR A 26 -34.84 9.55 3.34
N LYS A 27 -35.96 8.95 3.72
CA LYS A 27 -35.99 8.02 4.86
C LYS A 27 -35.12 6.79 4.62
N ASP A 28 -35.00 6.37 3.38
CA ASP A 28 -34.15 5.24 2.99
C ASP A 28 -32.67 5.60 3.15
N ASP A 29 -32.24 6.82 2.78
CA ASP A 29 -30.87 7.30 3.01
C ASP A 29 -30.51 7.29 4.50
N VAL A 30 -31.41 7.82 5.35
CA VAL A 30 -31.23 7.83 6.81
C VAL A 30 -31.12 6.40 7.37
N TYR A 31 -31.96 5.50 6.87
CA TYR A 31 -31.92 4.08 7.27
C TYR A 31 -30.62 3.40 6.85
N LEU A 32 -30.21 3.56 5.59
CA LEU A 32 -28.97 2.98 5.06
C LEU A 32 -27.74 3.54 5.79
N PHE A 33 -27.75 4.83 6.15
CA PHE A 33 -26.70 5.46 6.92
C PHE A 33 -26.54 4.80 8.29
N GLY A 34 -27.64 4.64 9.02
CA GLY A 34 -27.64 4.06 10.37
C GLY A 34 -27.29 2.57 10.41
N ILE A 35 -27.55 1.80 9.34
CA ILE A 35 -27.16 0.37 9.28
C ILE A 35 -25.79 0.13 8.66
N GLY A 36 -25.09 1.18 8.19
CA GLY A 36 -23.72 1.08 7.69
C GLY A 36 -23.59 0.65 6.23
N THR A 37 -24.62 0.88 5.41
CA THR A 37 -24.65 0.43 4.01
C THR A 37 -24.90 1.53 3.00
N TRP A 38 -24.78 2.79 3.41
CA TRP A 38 -24.91 3.91 2.48
C TRP A 38 -23.56 4.24 1.83
N GLU A 39 -23.34 3.66 0.68
CA GLU A 39 -22.07 3.71 -0.05
C GLU A 39 -21.79 5.03 -0.78
N ARG A 40 -22.77 5.93 -0.87
CA ARG A 40 -22.67 7.20 -1.60
C ARG A 40 -23.17 8.39 -0.75
N SER A 41 -22.86 8.37 0.53
CA SER A 41 -23.32 9.40 1.45
C SER A 41 -22.78 10.80 1.11
N TRP A 42 -21.60 10.90 0.47
CA TRP A 42 -21.02 12.19 0.03
C TRP A 42 -21.89 12.96 -0.98
N GLU A 43 -22.81 12.29 -1.66
CA GLU A 43 -23.69 12.99 -2.63
C GLU A 43 -24.72 13.87 -1.95
N LYS A 44 -24.99 13.63 -0.66
CA LYS A 44 -26.04 14.31 0.09
C LYS A 44 -25.59 14.89 1.42
N MET A 45 -24.63 14.25 2.10
CA MET A 45 -24.01 14.78 3.31
C MET A 45 -22.98 15.84 2.97
N GLY A 46 -22.71 16.77 3.90
CA GLY A 46 -21.82 17.91 3.68
C GLY A 46 -22.52 19.10 3.03
N ALA A 47 -21.75 19.96 2.37
CA ALA A 47 -22.23 21.18 1.75
C ALA A 47 -22.32 21.04 0.22
N HIS A 48 -23.50 21.28 -0.34
CA HIS A 48 -23.78 21.17 -1.77
C HIS A 48 -24.47 22.39 -2.33
N PRO A 49 -24.13 22.86 -3.56
CA PRO A 49 -24.86 23.97 -4.19
C PRO A 49 -26.32 23.57 -4.44
N ASP A 50 -27.22 24.48 -4.15
CA ASP A 50 -28.66 24.25 -4.31
C ASP A 50 -29.36 25.52 -4.77
N THR A 51 -30.61 25.37 -5.24
CA THR A 51 -31.46 26.48 -5.63
C THR A 51 -32.86 26.27 -5.05
N GLN A 52 -33.22 27.03 -4.04
CA GLN A 52 -34.54 26.97 -3.42
C GLN A 52 -35.30 28.27 -3.69
N ASN A 53 -36.57 28.14 -4.08
CA ASN A 53 -37.45 29.30 -4.39
C ASN A 53 -36.81 30.30 -5.38
N ARG A 54 -36.05 29.81 -6.38
CA ARG A 54 -35.29 30.58 -7.37
C ARG A 54 -34.09 31.35 -6.80
N THR A 55 -33.73 31.14 -5.56
CA THR A 55 -32.55 31.72 -4.93
C THR A 55 -31.43 30.66 -4.90
N ARG A 56 -30.27 31.02 -5.44
CA ARG A 56 -29.06 30.17 -5.37
C ARG A 56 -28.46 30.27 -3.97
N GLY A 57 -27.83 29.18 -3.53
CA GLY A 57 -27.15 29.08 -2.26
C GLY A 57 -26.58 27.70 -2.07
N TRP A 58 -26.39 27.30 -0.84
CA TRP A 58 -25.84 25.98 -0.49
C TRP A 58 -26.73 25.30 0.55
N ARG A 59 -26.88 23.99 0.39
CA ARG A 59 -27.49 23.11 1.37
C ARG A 59 -26.38 22.45 2.18
N PHE A 60 -26.58 22.43 3.50
CA PHE A 60 -25.67 21.83 4.48
C PHE A 60 -26.32 20.64 5.16
N CYS A 61 -25.57 19.58 5.39
CA CYS A 61 -26.06 18.36 5.98
C CYS A 61 -24.99 17.72 6.84
N VAL A 62 -25.25 17.53 8.15
CA VAL A 62 -24.27 16.99 9.10
C VAL A 62 -24.92 16.03 10.09
N TRP A 63 -24.20 14.99 10.47
CA TRP A 63 -24.61 14.06 11.51
C TRP A 63 -24.07 14.50 12.87
N ALA A 64 -24.97 14.85 13.78
CA ALA A 64 -24.66 15.28 15.14
C ALA A 64 -25.77 14.86 16.10
N PRO A 65 -25.76 13.62 16.63
CA PRO A 65 -26.75 13.19 17.62
C PRO A 65 -26.54 13.85 18.97
N ASP A 66 -27.61 13.86 19.77
CA ASP A 66 -27.60 14.26 21.19
C ASP A 66 -27.02 15.64 21.46
N VAL A 67 -27.31 16.61 20.58
CA VAL A 67 -26.93 18.02 20.73
C VAL A 67 -28.13 18.92 20.80
N LYS A 68 -27.96 20.09 21.40
CA LYS A 68 -29.01 21.09 21.55
C LYS A 68 -29.34 21.81 20.24
N SER A 69 -28.31 22.21 19.48
CA SER A 69 -28.47 22.90 18.20
C SER A 69 -27.22 22.75 17.33
N VAL A 70 -27.42 22.91 16.01
CA VAL A 70 -26.35 23.01 15.03
C VAL A 70 -26.60 24.25 14.17
N HIS A 71 -25.56 25.06 14.01
CA HIS A 71 -25.59 26.26 13.15
C HIS A 71 -24.48 26.14 12.11
N VAL A 72 -24.62 26.82 10.97
CA VAL A 72 -23.55 27.01 10.00
C VAL A 72 -23.07 28.45 10.09
N ILE A 73 -21.79 28.60 10.40
CA ILE A 73 -21.13 29.91 10.47
C ILE A 73 -20.05 30.01 9.40
N GLY A 74 -19.86 31.15 8.81
CA GLY A 74 -18.87 31.34 7.74
C GLY A 74 -18.82 32.74 7.20
N GLU A 75 -18.06 32.96 6.15
CA GLU A 75 -17.87 34.27 5.51
C GLU A 75 -19.16 34.83 4.94
N PHE A 76 -20.14 33.99 4.58
CA PHE A 76 -21.45 34.40 4.05
C PHE A 76 -22.41 35.02 5.10
N ASN A 77 -22.08 34.92 6.38
CA ASN A 77 -22.87 35.48 7.48
C ASN A 77 -21.99 36.16 8.54
N ASP A 78 -20.78 36.63 8.15
CA ASP A 78 -19.80 37.28 9.03
C ASP A 78 -19.48 36.47 10.31
N TRP A 79 -19.55 35.13 10.22
CA TRP A 79 -19.33 34.19 11.34
C TRP A 79 -20.30 34.35 12.51
N ASP A 80 -21.52 34.85 12.25
CA ASP A 80 -22.55 35.05 13.25
C ASP A 80 -23.07 33.72 13.80
N GLU A 81 -22.84 33.46 15.07
CA GLU A 81 -23.20 32.25 15.78
C GLU A 81 -24.69 31.99 15.92
N GLU A 82 -25.52 33.07 15.86
CA GLU A 82 -26.96 32.96 15.97
C GLU A 82 -27.66 32.82 14.59
N ALA A 83 -26.89 33.02 13.50
CA ALA A 83 -27.39 32.88 12.16
C ALA A 83 -27.43 31.41 11.71
N ASN A 84 -28.26 31.14 10.71
CA ASN A 84 -28.31 29.87 9.96
C ASN A 84 -28.41 28.59 10.82
N PRO A 85 -29.40 28.46 11.71
CA PRO A 85 -29.67 27.24 12.42
C PRO A 85 -30.12 26.15 11.45
N LEU A 86 -29.58 24.92 11.63
CA LEU A 86 -30.03 23.72 10.95
C LEU A 86 -31.20 23.07 11.69
N VAL A 87 -31.97 22.26 11.00
CA VAL A 87 -33.08 21.50 11.56
C VAL A 87 -32.88 20.01 11.43
N PRO A 88 -33.34 19.20 12.40
CA PRO A 88 -33.22 17.73 12.29
C PRO A 88 -34.04 17.20 11.12
N VAL A 89 -33.46 16.31 10.36
CA VAL A 89 -34.12 15.59 9.26
C VAL A 89 -34.95 14.45 9.83
N HIS A 90 -36.26 14.52 9.72
CA HIS A 90 -37.20 13.53 10.28
C HIS A 90 -36.96 13.30 11.79
N THR A 91 -36.79 12.05 12.18
CA THR A 91 -36.41 11.60 13.53
C THR A 91 -34.97 11.16 13.63
N SER A 92 -34.14 11.52 12.64
CA SER A 92 -32.74 11.19 12.61
C SER A 92 -31.90 12.20 13.40
N ALA A 93 -30.67 11.84 13.65
CA ALA A 93 -29.67 12.74 14.23
C ALA A 93 -28.88 13.51 13.15
N ILE A 94 -29.40 13.57 11.93
CA ILE A 94 -28.85 14.39 10.84
C ILE A 94 -29.55 15.75 10.83
N TRP A 95 -28.76 16.80 10.70
CA TRP A 95 -29.21 18.20 10.67
C TRP A 95 -29.01 18.75 9.25
N GLU A 96 -30.02 19.50 8.76
CA GLU A 96 -30.03 20.05 7.41
C GLU A 96 -30.50 21.50 7.40
N GLY A 97 -29.97 22.29 6.45
CA GLY A 97 -30.45 23.64 6.20
C GLY A 97 -29.95 24.21 4.88
N PHE A 98 -30.65 25.20 4.33
CA PHE A 98 -30.30 25.93 3.13
C PHE A 98 -29.92 27.37 3.45
N ILE A 99 -28.77 27.81 2.93
CA ILE A 99 -28.25 29.17 3.12
C ILE A 99 -28.25 29.91 1.77
N PRO A 100 -29.14 30.86 1.57
CA PRO A 100 -29.20 31.61 0.33
C PRO A 100 -28.02 32.57 0.22
N GLY A 101 -27.47 32.70 -0.99
CA GLY A 101 -26.38 33.64 -1.27
C GLY A 101 -25.00 33.22 -0.86
N ALA A 102 -24.83 32.03 -0.23
CA ALA A 102 -23.53 31.44 -0.01
C ALA A 102 -22.89 31.04 -1.38
N GLU A 103 -21.60 31.27 -1.53
CA GLU A 103 -20.87 31.13 -2.79
C GLU A 103 -19.66 30.16 -2.65
N GLN A 104 -19.30 29.53 -3.75
CA GLN A 104 -18.11 28.67 -3.81
C GLN A 104 -16.85 29.48 -3.43
N GLY A 105 -15.99 28.85 -2.64
CA GLY A 105 -14.73 29.43 -2.17
C GLY A 105 -14.82 30.03 -0.77
N GLN A 106 -16.02 30.27 -0.26
CA GLN A 106 -16.21 30.82 1.10
C GLN A 106 -15.90 29.78 2.17
N LEU A 107 -15.30 30.25 3.27
CA LEU A 107 -14.99 29.46 4.46
C LEU A 107 -16.21 29.27 5.35
N TYR A 108 -16.34 28.10 5.97
CA TYR A 108 -17.39 27.78 6.92
C TYR A 108 -17.01 26.75 7.96
N LYS A 109 -17.79 26.72 9.06
CA LYS A 109 -17.76 25.66 10.09
C LYS A 109 -19.18 25.33 10.53
N TYR A 110 -19.34 24.16 11.15
CA TYR A 110 -20.47 23.85 11.99
C TYR A 110 -20.21 24.37 13.41
N LEU A 111 -21.13 25.12 13.97
CA LEU A 111 -21.19 25.44 15.39
C LEU A 111 -22.19 24.47 16.02
N ILE A 112 -21.70 23.57 16.85
CA ILE A 112 -22.52 22.60 17.58
C ILE A 112 -22.61 23.03 19.03
N GLU A 113 -23.84 23.25 19.56
CA GLU A 113 -24.05 23.46 20.97
C GLU A 113 -24.52 22.19 21.64
N THR A 114 -23.73 21.70 22.60
CA THR A 114 -24.06 20.49 23.34
C THR A 114 -25.22 20.72 24.30
N ASN A 115 -25.81 19.65 24.82
CA ASN A 115 -26.89 19.77 25.81
C ASN A 115 -26.43 20.42 27.11
N GLU A 116 -25.14 20.41 27.41
CA GLU A 116 -24.49 21.06 28.54
C GLU A 116 -24.19 22.53 28.29
N GLY A 117 -24.37 23.01 27.04
CA GLY A 117 -24.15 24.38 26.63
C GLY A 117 -22.72 24.69 26.18
N GLU A 118 -21.90 23.69 25.94
CA GLU A 118 -20.59 23.86 25.31
C GLU A 118 -20.73 24.15 23.82
N LYS A 119 -19.95 25.08 23.28
CA LYS A 119 -19.91 25.44 21.86
C LYS A 119 -18.69 24.81 21.19
N LEU A 120 -18.93 23.99 20.19
CA LEU A 120 -17.91 23.27 19.43
C LEU A 120 -17.89 23.79 17.99
N TYR A 121 -16.68 24.18 17.52
CA TYR A 121 -16.48 24.73 16.17
C TYR A 121 -15.83 23.66 15.28
N LYS A 122 -16.63 22.96 14.51
CA LYS A 122 -16.25 21.77 13.75
C LYS A 122 -16.11 22.03 12.25
N ALA A 123 -15.06 21.49 11.63
CA ALA A 123 -15.00 21.35 10.19
C ALA A 123 -16.06 20.35 9.71
N ASP A 124 -16.47 20.48 8.46
CA ASP A 124 -17.42 19.54 7.86
C ASP A 124 -16.74 18.20 7.55
N PRO A 125 -17.20 17.08 8.12
CA PRO A 125 -16.65 15.76 7.85
C PRO A 125 -16.67 15.36 6.37
N TYR A 126 -17.58 15.93 5.58
CA TYR A 126 -17.76 15.63 4.15
C TYR A 126 -17.29 16.76 3.22
N ALA A 127 -16.56 17.75 3.74
CA ALA A 127 -16.05 18.84 2.90
C ALA A 127 -15.13 18.31 1.80
N PHE A 128 -15.33 18.74 0.56
CA PHE A 128 -14.48 18.40 -0.58
C PHE A 128 -13.19 19.20 -0.64
N LYS A 129 -13.11 20.29 0.14
CA LYS A 129 -11.94 21.14 0.26
C LYS A 129 -11.86 21.73 1.65
N ALA A 130 -10.67 21.78 2.21
CA ALA A 130 -10.39 22.44 3.48
C ALA A 130 -9.59 23.72 3.26
N GLU A 131 -9.62 24.61 4.25
CA GLU A 131 -8.69 25.72 4.34
C GLU A 131 -7.26 25.17 4.48
N CYS A 132 -6.29 25.84 3.83
CA CYS A 132 -4.90 25.44 3.95
C CYS A 132 -4.42 25.64 5.40
N PRO A 133 -3.76 24.65 6.01
CA PRO A 133 -3.18 24.82 7.34
C PRO A 133 -2.26 26.06 7.46
N PRO A 134 -2.27 26.76 8.61
CA PRO A 134 -2.89 26.40 9.90
C PRO A 134 -4.38 26.72 10.01
N GLY A 135 -5.06 27.12 8.94
CA GLY A 135 -6.49 27.29 8.91
C GLY A 135 -7.24 25.99 9.23
N THR A 136 -8.45 26.08 9.77
CA THR A 136 -9.21 24.94 10.26
C THR A 136 -10.65 24.89 9.77
N ALA A 137 -10.99 25.74 8.82
CA ALA A 137 -12.34 25.81 8.24
C ALA A 137 -12.47 24.85 7.04
N SER A 138 -13.69 24.52 6.71
CA SER A 138 -14.05 23.91 5.44
C SER A 138 -14.29 24.99 4.39
N VAL A 139 -14.13 24.64 3.11
CA VAL A 139 -14.36 25.53 1.98
C VAL A 139 -15.55 25.03 1.18
N LEU A 140 -16.50 25.89 0.85
CA LEU A 140 -17.57 25.56 -0.09
C LEU A 140 -16.97 25.25 -1.46
N TRP A 141 -17.05 23.99 -1.88
CA TRP A 141 -16.38 23.53 -3.11
C TRP A 141 -17.21 22.46 -3.82
N THR A 142 -17.15 22.46 -5.17
CA THR A 142 -17.75 21.42 -6.00
C THR A 142 -16.65 20.65 -6.74
N LEU A 143 -16.92 19.41 -7.07
CA LEU A 143 -16.02 18.56 -7.90
C LEU A 143 -16.34 18.69 -9.40
N ASP A 144 -17.34 19.49 -9.74
CA ASP A 144 -17.74 19.69 -11.13
C ASP A 144 -16.70 20.46 -11.94
N GLY A 145 -16.78 20.31 -13.27
CA GLY A 145 -16.03 21.13 -14.23
C GLY A 145 -14.73 20.52 -14.75
N TYR A 146 -14.17 19.48 -14.11
CA TYR A 146 -13.06 18.75 -14.65
C TYR A 146 -13.52 17.82 -15.79
N LYS A 147 -12.69 17.68 -16.82
CA LYS A 147 -12.94 16.78 -17.96
C LYS A 147 -11.81 15.81 -18.08
N TRP A 148 -12.08 14.58 -17.76
CA TRP A 148 -11.14 13.47 -17.84
C TRP A 148 -10.78 13.12 -19.28
N ASN A 149 -9.51 12.82 -19.54
CA ASN A 149 -8.99 12.31 -20.82
C ASN A 149 -8.57 10.83 -20.73
N ASP A 150 -8.72 10.21 -19.61
CA ASP A 150 -8.21 8.89 -19.23
C ASP A 150 -9.04 7.68 -19.69
N ALA A 151 -10.03 7.87 -20.54
CA ALA A 151 -10.92 6.79 -20.99
C ALA A 151 -10.18 5.59 -21.62
N ALA A 152 -9.04 5.83 -22.26
CA ALA A 152 -8.19 4.77 -22.83
C ALA A 152 -7.50 3.96 -21.75
N TRP A 153 -7.03 4.62 -20.69
CA TRP A 153 -6.44 4.01 -19.51
C TRP A 153 -7.44 3.12 -18.77
N LEU A 154 -8.59 3.66 -18.39
CA LEU A 154 -9.65 2.92 -17.70
C LEU A 154 -10.12 1.68 -18.49
N LYS A 155 -10.22 1.81 -19.82
CA LYS A 155 -10.54 0.67 -20.69
C LYS A 155 -9.44 -0.40 -20.67
N ARG A 156 -8.17 0.00 -20.66
CA ARG A 156 -7.03 -0.92 -20.59
C ARG A 156 -7.02 -1.62 -19.22
N ARG A 157 -7.13 -0.87 -18.13
CA ARG A 157 -7.19 -1.38 -16.75
C ARG A 157 -8.28 -2.45 -16.61
N ALA A 158 -9.51 -2.16 -17.06
CA ALA A 158 -10.63 -3.11 -17.01
C ALA A 158 -10.46 -4.35 -17.91
N GLY A 159 -9.54 -4.32 -18.87
CA GLY A 159 -9.28 -5.42 -19.79
C GLY A 159 -8.13 -6.36 -19.41
N HIS A 160 -7.40 -6.05 -18.34
CA HIS A 160 -6.22 -6.81 -17.92
C HIS A 160 -6.39 -7.38 -16.51
N ASN A 161 -5.77 -8.54 -16.29
CA ASN A 161 -5.59 -9.09 -14.96
C ASN A 161 -4.32 -8.47 -14.36
N HIS A 162 -4.46 -7.61 -13.35
CA HIS A 162 -3.32 -6.96 -12.69
C HIS A 162 -2.32 -7.95 -12.07
N MET A 163 -2.75 -9.19 -11.71
CA MET A 163 -1.88 -10.24 -11.16
C MET A 163 -0.86 -10.79 -12.15
N SER A 164 -1.06 -10.61 -13.45
CA SER A 164 -0.14 -11.03 -14.51
C SER A 164 0.48 -9.85 -15.25
N GLN A 165 0.46 -8.67 -14.65
CA GLN A 165 1.10 -7.45 -15.16
C GLN A 165 2.21 -7.00 -14.21
N PRO A 166 3.25 -6.31 -14.72
CA PRO A 166 4.29 -5.78 -13.86
C PRO A 166 3.71 -4.70 -12.93
N LEU A 167 3.93 -4.85 -11.63
CA LEU A 167 3.56 -3.88 -10.61
C LEU A 167 4.83 -3.42 -9.90
N ASN A 168 5.35 -2.27 -10.35
CA ASN A 168 6.52 -1.60 -9.81
C ASN A 168 6.13 -0.20 -9.35
N ILE A 169 6.06 -0.01 -8.04
CA ILE A 169 5.46 1.14 -7.39
C ILE A 169 6.55 2.12 -6.95
N TYR A 170 6.39 3.38 -7.31
CA TYR A 170 7.15 4.51 -6.76
C TYR A 170 6.34 5.18 -5.65
N GLU A 171 6.69 4.94 -4.39
CA GLU A 171 6.05 5.57 -3.24
C GLU A 171 6.59 7.00 -3.07
N VAL A 172 5.69 7.97 -2.94
CA VAL A 172 6.05 9.38 -2.93
C VAL A 172 5.29 10.18 -1.89
N HIS A 173 6.02 10.98 -1.10
CA HIS A 173 5.47 12.09 -0.33
C HIS A 173 5.55 13.36 -1.18
N ILE A 174 4.42 13.81 -1.70
CA ILE A 174 4.34 14.93 -2.66
C ILE A 174 5.02 16.19 -2.11
N GLY A 175 4.82 16.49 -0.83
CA GLY A 175 5.33 17.70 -0.19
C GLY A 175 6.84 17.77 -0.02
N SER A 176 7.59 16.70 -0.31
CA SER A 176 9.05 16.64 -0.16
C SER A 176 9.77 15.91 -1.30
N TRP A 177 9.05 15.57 -2.37
CA TRP A 177 9.71 15.04 -3.56
C TRP A 177 10.58 16.12 -4.22
N LYS A 178 10.01 17.29 -4.48
CA LYS A 178 10.71 18.47 -5.00
C LYS A 178 9.97 19.74 -4.58
N ARG A 179 10.72 20.85 -4.42
CA ARG A 179 10.18 22.14 -3.99
C ARG A 179 10.82 23.27 -4.76
N HIS A 180 10.12 24.38 -4.90
CA HIS A 180 10.66 25.61 -5.45
C HIS A 180 11.57 26.31 -4.42
N GLY A 181 12.75 26.75 -4.87
CA GLY A 181 13.66 27.55 -4.03
C GLY A 181 14.26 26.81 -2.83
N ASP A 182 14.11 25.49 -2.76
CA ASP A 182 14.78 24.67 -1.77
C ASP A 182 16.25 24.46 -2.17
N ALA A 183 17.15 24.86 -1.30
CA ALA A 183 18.60 24.68 -1.49
C ALA A 183 19.20 24.11 -0.21
N PRO A 184 20.18 23.20 -0.31
CA PRO A 184 20.90 22.67 0.84
C PRO A 184 21.49 23.80 1.69
N GLN A 185 21.41 23.67 3.01
CA GLN A 185 21.89 24.69 3.95
C GLN A 185 23.07 24.16 4.78
N GLY A 186 24.07 25.00 4.96
CA GLY A 186 25.29 24.67 5.72
C GLY A 186 26.40 24.10 4.83
N GLU A 187 27.43 23.57 5.45
CA GLU A 187 28.51 22.88 4.76
C GLU A 187 28.21 21.37 4.77
N PRO A 188 28.38 20.68 3.66
CA PRO A 188 28.17 19.24 3.61
C PRO A 188 29.25 18.49 4.41
N ASP A 189 28.91 17.30 4.89
CA ASP A 189 29.87 16.37 5.47
C ASP A 189 30.77 15.73 4.37
N GLU A 190 31.67 14.81 4.78
CA GLU A 190 32.58 14.11 3.87
C GLU A 190 31.86 13.24 2.82
N PHE A 191 30.56 12.97 2.98
CA PHE A 191 29.71 12.21 2.07
C PHE A 191 28.77 13.09 1.24
N GLY A 192 28.86 14.43 1.37
CA GLY A 192 28.00 15.37 0.67
C GLY A 192 26.67 15.66 1.35
N ASN A 193 26.45 15.14 2.56
CA ASN A 193 25.19 15.35 3.30
C ASN A 193 25.21 16.68 4.03
N TYR A 194 24.09 17.38 3.97
CA TYR A 194 23.90 18.62 4.72
C TYR A 194 23.26 18.32 6.08
N PRO A 195 23.72 19.01 7.16
CA PRO A 195 23.17 18.79 8.51
C PRO A 195 21.69 19.12 8.54
N GLY A 196 20.93 18.26 9.23
CA GLY A 196 19.52 18.55 9.53
C GLY A 196 19.39 19.63 10.59
N PRO A 197 18.22 20.28 10.70
CA PRO A 197 17.93 21.16 11.80
C PRO A 197 17.94 20.42 13.14
N MET A 198 18.31 21.10 14.21
CA MET A 198 18.26 20.55 15.58
C MET A 198 16.83 20.60 16.16
N ASP A 199 15.92 21.30 15.51
CA ASP A 199 14.52 21.39 15.91
C ASP A 199 13.80 20.07 15.54
N PRO A 200 13.07 19.41 16.44
CA PRO A 200 12.26 18.24 16.15
C PRO A 200 11.09 18.55 15.21
N PHE A 201 10.69 19.81 15.08
CA PHE A 201 9.64 20.30 14.18
C PHE A 201 10.18 21.43 13.30
N PRO A 202 11.09 21.14 12.37
CA PRO A 202 11.72 22.16 11.57
C PRO A 202 10.73 22.89 10.67
N ALA A 203 11.01 24.15 10.41
CA ALA A 203 10.25 24.91 9.42
C ALA A 203 10.40 24.31 8.01
N GLN A 204 9.33 24.38 7.23
CA GLN A 204 9.34 23.97 5.83
C GLN A 204 10.36 24.79 5.03
N ARG A 205 11.12 24.13 4.16
CA ARG A 205 12.09 24.76 3.28
C ARG A 205 11.55 24.87 1.86
N GLY A 206 11.68 26.01 1.25
CA GLY A 206 11.14 26.25 -0.09
C GLY A 206 9.61 26.27 -0.14
N GLU A 207 9.05 26.39 -1.33
CA GLU A 207 7.61 26.35 -1.58
C GLU A 207 7.21 24.99 -2.15
N PHE A 208 6.04 24.48 -1.77
CA PHE A 208 5.53 23.23 -2.30
C PHE A 208 5.35 23.28 -3.81
N TYR A 209 5.67 22.19 -4.48
CA TYR A 209 5.16 21.93 -5.81
C TYR A 209 3.63 21.77 -5.74
N THR A 210 2.96 22.37 -6.71
CA THR A 210 1.51 22.19 -6.88
C THR A 210 1.21 20.87 -7.59
N TYR A 211 -0.06 20.42 -7.53
CA TYR A 211 -0.50 19.28 -8.34
C TYR A 211 -0.24 19.50 -9.84
N ASP A 212 -0.30 20.74 -10.32
CA ASP A 212 0.00 21.06 -11.73
C ASP A 212 1.50 20.94 -12.04
N ASP A 213 2.40 21.35 -11.13
CA ASP A 213 3.84 21.12 -11.29
C ASP A 213 4.16 19.63 -11.36
N LEU A 214 3.55 18.84 -10.46
CA LEU A 214 3.73 17.40 -10.38
C LEU A 214 3.17 16.68 -11.61
N SER A 215 2.10 17.20 -12.21
CA SER A 215 1.52 16.62 -13.43
C SER A 215 2.50 16.61 -14.63
N VAL A 216 3.56 17.38 -14.54
CA VAL A 216 4.63 17.42 -15.54
C VAL A 216 5.90 16.75 -15.01
N GLU A 217 6.49 17.28 -13.94
CA GLU A 217 7.84 16.87 -13.52
C GLU A 217 7.87 15.47 -12.90
N LEU A 218 6.94 15.15 -12.00
CA LEU A 218 6.88 13.83 -11.36
C LEU A 218 6.44 12.76 -12.37
N VAL A 219 5.44 13.05 -13.20
CA VAL A 219 4.96 12.11 -14.21
C VAL A 219 6.04 11.77 -15.22
N ASP A 220 6.75 12.76 -15.75
CA ASP A 220 7.84 12.54 -16.68
C ASP A 220 8.99 11.75 -16.05
N TYR A 221 9.34 12.04 -14.79
CA TYR A 221 10.37 11.33 -14.05
C TYR A 221 10.01 9.86 -13.83
N VAL A 222 8.84 9.57 -13.32
CA VAL A 222 8.38 8.20 -13.03
C VAL A 222 8.30 7.36 -14.30
N ARG A 223 7.80 7.96 -15.39
CA ARG A 223 7.76 7.30 -16.71
C ARG A 223 9.17 6.99 -17.21
N ASP A 224 10.10 7.97 -17.15
CA ASP A 224 11.49 7.80 -17.60
C ASP A 224 12.22 6.74 -16.77
N MET A 225 11.97 6.69 -15.46
CA MET A 225 12.54 5.71 -14.55
C MET A 225 11.96 4.28 -14.70
N GLY A 226 10.87 4.11 -15.47
CA GLY A 226 10.28 2.79 -15.74
C GLY A 226 9.40 2.22 -14.63
N TYR A 227 8.90 3.04 -13.71
CA TYR A 227 7.88 2.63 -12.75
C TYR A 227 6.51 2.53 -13.44
N THR A 228 5.66 1.64 -12.94
CA THR A 228 4.33 1.40 -13.50
C THR A 228 3.23 2.18 -12.76
N HIS A 229 3.45 2.45 -11.48
CA HIS A 229 2.49 3.12 -10.60
C HIS A 229 3.20 4.11 -9.67
N ILE A 230 2.47 5.12 -9.27
CA ILE A 230 2.83 6.00 -8.16
C ILE A 230 1.93 5.64 -6.98
N GLU A 231 2.49 5.39 -5.81
CA GLU A 231 1.74 5.34 -4.55
C GLU A 231 1.96 6.66 -3.81
N VAL A 232 0.89 7.41 -3.64
CA VAL A 232 0.95 8.71 -2.98
C VAL A 232 0.64 8.54 -1.51
N MET A 233 1.57 8.92 -0.64
CA MET A 233 1.33 9.00 0.82
C MET A 233 0.11 9.87 1.10
N PRO A 234 -0.56 9.76 2.26
CA PRO A 234 -1.93 10.25 2.44
C PRO A 234 -2.16 11.68 1.97
N LEU A 235 -3.08 11.86 1.03
CA LEU A 235 -3.49 13.16 0.45
C LEU A 235 -4.73 13.76 1.11
N MET A 236 -5.37 13.06 2.03
CA MET A 236 -6.48 13.61 2.82
C MET A 236 -5.98 14.77 3.68
N GLU A 237 -6.84 15.77 3.91
CA GLU A 237 -6.44 16.95 4.66
C GLU A 237 -6.03 16.59 6.10
N HIS A 238 -4.94 17.19 6.56
CA HIS A 238 -4.35 16.97 7.87
C HIS A 238 -3.72 18.26 8.42
N PRO A 239 -3.71 18.47 9.75
CA PRO A 239 -3.27 19.74 10.32
C PRO A 239 -1.74 19.89 10.41
N PHE A 240 -1.02 18.77 10.51
CA PHE A 240 0.41 18.75 10.83
C PHE A 240 1.23 18.06 9.75
N ASP A 241 2.14 18.79 9.11
CA ASP A 241 3.00 18.28 8.03
C ASP A 241 3.88 17.10 8.48
N GLY A 242 4.37 17.12 9.72
CA GLY A 242 5.18 16.05 10.29
C GLY A 242 4.44 14.76 10.57
N SER A 243 3.14 14.71 10.34
CA SER A 243 2.37 13.47 10.32
C SER A 243 2.41 12.76 8.97
N TRP A 244 3.00 13.40 7.94
CA TRP A 244 3.09 12.88 6.58
C TRP A 244 1.72 12.57 5.94
N GLY A 245 0.64 13.13 6.51
CA GLY A 245 -0.75 12.88 6.12
C GLY A 245 -1.47 11.82 6.95
N TYR A 246 -0.80 11.04 7.80
CA TYR A 246 -1.43 9.97 8.59
C TYR A 246 -2.31 10.46 9.75
N GLN A 247 -2.22 11.74 10.14
CA GLN A 247 -3.12 12.35 11.14
C GLN A 247 -4.24 13.13 10.44
N THR A 248 -5.15 12.41 9.82
CA THR A 248 -6.22 12.97 8.98
C THR A 248 -7.28 13.73 9.79
N THR A 249 -7.74 14.88 9.26
CA THR A 249 -8.92 15.63 9.74
C THR A 249 -10.03 15.71 8.69
N GLY A 250 -9.69 15.73 7.40
CA GLY A 250 -10.65 15.92 6.31
C GLY A 250 -10.62 14.75 5.33
N TYR A 251 -11.42 13.71 5.57
CA TYR A 251 -11.41 12.46 4.79
C TYR A 251 -11.83 12.63 3.33
N TYR A 252 -12.71 13.61 3.04
CA TYR A 252 -13.20 13.89 1.68
C TYR A 252 -12.49 15.05 1.00
N ALA A 253 -11.60 15.74 1.72
CA ALA A 253 -10.84 16.87 1.20
C ALA A 253 -9.44 16.43 0.77
N ALA A 254 -9.09 16.66 -0.49
CA ALA A 254 -7.70 16.64 -0.91
C ALA A 254 -6.96 17.79 -0.22
N THR A 255 -5.76 17.52 0.33
CA THR A 255 -5.02 18.58 1.04
C THR A 255 -4.83 19.82 0.17
N SER A 256 -5.16 20.95 0.73
CA SER A 256 -5.07 22.24 0.06
C SER A 256 -3.65 22.80 -0.08
N ARG A 257 -2.65 22.11 0.50
CA ARG A 257 -1.23 22.48 0.41
C ARG A 257 -0.73 22.56 -1.02
N TYR A 258 -1.22 21.67 -1.87
CA TYR A 258 -0.69 21.49 -3.24
C TYR A 258 -1.66 21.99 -4.31
N GLY A 259 -2.84 22.51 -3.92
CA GLY A 259 -3.82 23.02 -4.86
C GLY A 259 -5.28 22.70 -4.49
N ASN A 260 -6.11 22.56 -5.49
CA ASN A 260 -7.53 22.23 -5.34
C ASN A 260 -7.86 20.85 -5.91
N PRO A 261 -9.08 20.31 -5.64
CA PRO A 261 -9.47 18.98 -6.13
C PRO A 261 -9.35 18.79 -7.64
N GLN A 262 -9.66 19.79 -8.45
CA GLN A 262 -9.57 19.67 -9.92
C GLN A 262 -8.11 19.60 -10.40
N GLN A 263 -7.18 20.24 -9.68
CA GLN A 263 -5.75 20.12 -9.98
C GLN A 263 -5.21 18.73 -9.60
N LEU A 264 -5.72 18.12 -8.52
CA LEU A 264 -5.41 16.71 -8.21
C LEU A 264 -5.97 15.77 -9.29
N MET A 265 -7.20 16.03 -9.77
CA MET A 265 -7.75 15.26 -10.91
C MET A 265 -6.85 15.40 -12.15
N HIS A 266 -6.34 16.60 -12.42
CA HIS A 266 -5.40 16.84 -13.53
C HIS A 266 -4.09 16.06 -13.36
N PHE A 267 -3.53 16.02 -12.17
CA PHE A 267 -2.34 15.22 -11.90
C PHE A 267 -2.57 13.73 -12.17
N ILE A 268 -3.68 13.17 -11.70
CA ILE A 268 -4.02 11.76 -11.91
C ILE A 268 -4.28 11.47 -13.40
N ASP A 269 -5.01 12.37 -14.09
CA ASP A 269 -5.26 12.27 -15.53
C ASP A 269 -3.95 12.26 -16.35
N ALA A 270 -2.99 13.13 -15.97
CA ALA A 270 -1.66 13.16 -16.59
C ALA A 270 -0.87 11.85 -16.34
N CYS A 271 -0.98 11.25 -15.16
CA CYS A 271 -0.41 9.93 -14.90
C CYS A 271 -1.01 8.88 -15.84
N HIS A 272 -2.33 8.85 -15.99
CA HIS A 272 -3.04 7.92 -16.85
C HIS A 272 -2.69 8.10 -18.34
N GLU A 273 -2.58 9.36 -18.82
CA GLU A 273 -2.12 9.66 -20.18
C GLU A 273 -0.68 9.17 -20.42
N ALA A 274 0.18 9.25 -19.39
CA ALA A 274 1.55 8.73 -19.43
C ALA A 274 1.66 7.21 -19.29
N GLY A 275 0.56 6.53 -19.01
CA GLY A 275 0.52 5.07 -18.80
C GLY A 275 0.90 4.63 -17.39
N ILE A 276 0.77 5.50 -16.40
CA ILE A 276 1.11 5.29 -14.99
C ILE A 276 -0.18 5.23 -14.18
N GLY A 277 -0.34 4.19 -13.35
CA GLY A 277 -1.43 4.11 -12.38
C GLY A 277 -1.15 4.90 -11.12
N VAL A 278 -2.20 5.27 -10.40
CA VAL A 278 -2.10 6.01 -9.13
C VAL A 278 -2.75 5.22 -8.01
N ILE A 279 -1.99 4.93 -6.98
CA ILE A 279 -2.41 4.30 -5.74
C ILE A 279 -2.47 5.39 -4.67
N MET A 280 -3.55 5.42 -3.90
CA MET A 280 -3.70 6.35 -2.79
C MET A 280 -3.56 5.63 -1.46
N ASP A 281 -2.75 6.19 -0.58
CA ASP A 281 -2.66 5.72 0.80
C ASP A 281 -3.85 6.25 1.62
N TRP A 282 -4.58 5.34 2.27
CA TRP A 282 -5.82 5.59 2.98
C TRP A 282 -5.74 5.12 4.43
N VAL A 283 -6.13 5.98 5.36
CA VAL A 283 -5.95 5.81 6.81
C VAL A 283 -7.28 5.57 7.53
N PRO A 284 -7.89 4.38 7.43
CA PRO A 284 -9.18 4.11 8.08
C PRO A 284 -9.06 3.68 9.55
N GLY A 285 -7.85 3.41 10.05
CA GLY A 285 -7.66 2.92 11.42
C GLY A 285 -7.96 3.95 12.49
N GLY A 286 -7.77 5.24 12.18
CA GLY A 286 -8.01 6.32 13.14
C GLY A 286 -7.73 7.69 12.57
N PHE A 287 -7.95 8.71 13.38
CA PHE A 287 -7.81 10.13 13.03
C PHE A 287 -7.19 10.93 14.18
N CYS A 288 -6.74 12.15 13.88
CA CYS A 288 -6.07 12.97 14.89
C CYS A 288 -7.03 13.56 15.94
N ALA A 289 -6.44 13.98 17.07
CA ALA A 289 -7.19 14.50 18.23
C ALA A 289 -7.54 15.99 18.12
N ASP A 290 -7.30 16.63 16.98
CA ASP A 290 -7.54 18.06 16.77
C ASP A 290 -9.03 18.40 16.94
N SER A 291 -9.29 19.39 17.78
CA SER A 291 -10.65 19.72 18.23
C SER A 291 -11.60 20.19 17.12
N HIS A 292 -11.06 20.72 16.01
CA HIS A 292 -11.85 21.12 14.86
C HIS A 292 -12.25 19.96 13.94
N GLY A 293 -11.56 18.80 14.05
CA GLY A 293 -11.82 17.60 13.27
C GLY A 293 -12.91 16.71 13.87
N LEU A 294 -12.78 15.40 13.65
CA LEU A 294 -13.76 14.39 14.06
C LEU A 294 -13.77 14.10 15.57
N ALA A 295 -12.64 14.36 16.27
CA ALA A 295 -12.49 14.03 17.68
C ALA A 295 -13.59 14.68 18.53
N THR A 296 -14.30 13.88 19.32
CA THR A 296 -15.42 14.30 20.17
C THR A 296 -16.40 15.25 19.45
N PHE A 297 -16.84 14.84 18.26
CA PHE A 297 -17.52 15.72 17.30
C PHE A 297 -18.77 16.41 17.86
N ASN A 298 -19.52 15.73 18.70
CA ASN A 298 -20.72 16.24 19.37
C ASN A 298 -20.55 16.49 20.89
N GLY A 299 -19.29 16.60 21.36
CA GLY A 299 -18.93 16.69 22.79
C GLY A 299 -18.63 15.33 23.42
N HIS A 300 -18.87 14.22 22.71
CA HIS A 300 -18.57 12.86 23.12
C HIS A 300 -17.86 12.11 22.02
N MET A 301 -17.33 10.93 22.31
CA MET A 301 -16.79 10.01 21.30
C MET A 301 -17.94 9.58 20.36
N LEU A 302 -17.97 10.15 19.14
CA LEU A 302 -19.01 9.91 18.15
C LEU A 302 -18.53 9.02 17.01
N PHE A 303 -17.42 9.39 16.37
CA PHE A 303 -16.78 8.59 15.31
C PHE A 303 -15.84 7.56 15.86
N GLU A 304 -15.37 7.75 17.07
CA GLU A 304 -14.38 6.94 17.76
C GLU A 304 -14.95 6.21 18.97
N HIS A 305 -14.22 5.16 19.42
CA HIS A 305 -14.54 4.41 20.63
C HIS A 305 -13.39 4.39 21.66
N GLU A 306 -12.16 4.62 21.23
CA GLU A 306 -10.98 4.67 22.10
C GLU A 306 -9.83 5.46 21.46
N ILE A 307 -8.79 5.76 22.27
CA ILE A 307 -7.56 6.40 21.81
C ILE A 307 -6.50 5.32 21.64
N HIS A 308 -5.76 5.36 20.52
CA HIS A 308 -4.68 4.41 20.24
C HIS A 308 -3.53 4.60 21.25
N PRO A 309 -3.07 3.53 21.93
CA PRO A 309 -2.15 3.65 23.07
C PRO A 309 -0.78 4.23 22.71
N ASN A 310 -0.30 4.00 21.49
CA ASN A 310 1.04 4.42 21.07
C ASN A 310 1.02 5.70 20.23
N TRP A 311 -0.01 5.91 19.40
CA TRP A 311 -0.06 7.03 18.44
C TRP A 311 -0.86 8.23 18.93
N GLY A 312 -1.69 8.05 19.96
CA GLY A 312 -2.55 9.11 20.48
C GLY A 312 -3.68 9.51 19.51
N THR A 313 -3.85 8.80 18.40
CA THR A 313 -4.96 8.97 17.45
C THR A 313 -6.23 8.34 18.01
N HIS A 314 -7.38 8.83 17.56
CA HIS A 314 -8.69 8.29 17.91
C HIS A 314 -9.03 7.14 16.97
N LYS A 315 -9.37 5.95 17.49
CA LYS A 315 -9.74 4.77 16.71
C LYS A 315 -11.21 4.82 16.33
N PHE A 316 -11.53 4.62 15.06
CA PHE A 316 -12.93 4.59 14.62
C PHE A 316 -13.75 3.48 15.28
N ASP A 317 -15.03 3.79 15.53
CA ASP A 317 -16.02 2.83 16.05
C ASP A 317 -16.66 2.04 14.89
N PHE A 318 -16.02 0.96 14.48
CA PHE A 318 -16.51 0.10 13.39
C PHE A 318 -17.81 -0.66 13.73
N ALA A 319 -18.22 -0.72 14.99
CA ALA A 319 -19.51 -1.25 15.38
C ALA A 319 -20.67 -0.33 14.98
N ARG A 320 -20.38 0.97 14.81
CA ARG A 320 -21.38 1.99 14.50
C ARG A 320 -21.66 2.06 13.00
N GLY A 321 -22.95 1.91 12.62
CA GLY A 321 -23.33 1.90 11.20
C GLY A 321 -22.99 3.19 10.47
N GLU A 322 -23.23 4.34 11.10
CA GLU A 322 -22.95 5.65 10.52
C GLU A 322 -21.45 5.84 10.19
N VAL A 323 -20.57 5.33 11.07
CA VAL A 323 -19.11 5.36 10.84
C VAL A 323 -18.73 4.44 9.67
N ARG A 324 -19.33 3.27 9.57
CA ARG A 324 -19.10 2.39 8.40
C ARG A 324 -19.59 3.03 7.11
N SER A 325 -20.78 3.63 7.10
CA SER A 325 -21.27 4.38 5.93
C SER A 325 -20.32 5.51 5.54
N PHE A 326 -19.81 6.27 6.53
CA PHE A 326 -18.84 7.33 6.30
C PHE A 326 -17.57 6.81 5.61
N LEU A 327 -16.97 5.75 6.12
CA LEU A 327 -15.69 5.20 5.62
C LEU A 327 -15.84 4.42 4.31
N VAL A 328 -16.88 3.59 4.14
CA VAL A 328 -17.13 2.89 2.86
C VAL A 328 -17.41 3.89 1.75
N SER A 329 -18.25 4.87 2.04
CA SER A 329 -18.53 5.97 1.13
C SER A 329 -17.26 6.76 0.76
N ASN A 330 -16.34 6.94 1.70
CA ASN A 330 -15.09 7.68 1.48
C ASN A 330 -14.17 6.98 0.46
N VAL A 331 -13.96 5.68 0.57
CA VAL A 331 -13.16 4.94 -0.44
C VAL A 331 -13.80 5.06 -1.82
N LEU A 332 -15.10 4.80 -1.93
CA LEU A 332 -15.80 4.87 -3.21
C LEU A 332 -15.81 6.29 -3.79
N TYR A 333 -15.81 7.32 -2.94
CA TYR A 333 -15.66 8.72 -3.35
C TYR A 333 -14.32 8.97 -4.06
N TRP A 334 -13.21 8.48 -3.51
CA TRP A 334 -11.89 8.61 -4.14
C TRP A 334 -11.79 7.85 -5.45
N LEU A 335 -12.38 6.66 -5.52
CA LEU A 335 -12.41 5.86 -6.75
C LEU A 335 -13.27 6.50 -7.84
N GLU A 336 -14.44 7.03 -7.48
CA GLU A 336 -15.38 7.57 -8.47
C GLU A 336 -15.00 8.96 -8.98
N ASN A 337 -14.51 9.84 -8.10
CA ASN A 337 -14.28 11.23 -8.44
C ASN A 337 -12.84 11.53 -8.84
N PHE A 338 -11.88 10.71 -8.37
CA PHE A 338 -10.46 10.91 -8.67
C PHE A 338 -9.84 9.79 -9.52
N HIS A 339 -10.60 8.75 -9.86
CA HIS A 339 -10.18 7.65 -10.74
C HIS A 339 -8.90 6.91 -10.30
N VAL A 340 -8.57 6.91 -9.00
CA VAL A 340 -7.38 6.20 -8.52
C VAL A 340 -7.46 4.71 -8.85
N ASP A 341 -6.31 4.09 -9.10
CA ASP A 341 -6.18 2.70 -9.56
C ASP A 341 -6.02 1.69 -8.44
N GLY A 342 -5.71 2.18 -7.27
CA GLY A 342 -5.56 1.36 -6.08
C GLY A 342 -5.67 2.16 -4.79
N ILE A 343 -5.95 1.42 -3.72
CA ILE A 343 -5.97 1.94 -2.34
C ILE A 343 -5.01 1.09 -1.50
N ARG A 344 -4.02 1.72 -0.91
CA ARG A 344 -3.23 1.12 0.16
C ARG A 344 -3.90 1.46 1.49
N MET A 345 -4.33 0.44 2.23
CA MET A 345 -4.94 0.60 3.55
C MET A 345 -3.83 0.55 4.61
N ASP A 346 -3.65 1.67 5.29
CA ASP A 346 -2.67 1.84 6.35
C ASP A 346 -3.07 1.14 7.64
N GLY A 347 -2.08 0.58 8.34
CA GLY A 347 -2.22 0.12 9.71
C GLY A 347 -3.23 -1.00 9.92
N VAL A 348 -3.45 -1.89 8.94
CA VAL A 348 -4.44 -2.96 9.01
C VAL A 348 -4.25 -3.84 10.25
N SER A 349 -3.01 -4.12 10.64
CA SER A 349 -2.70 -4.85 11.89
C SER A 349 -3.30 -4.19 13.12
N SER A 350 -3.23 -2.85 13.21
CA SER A 350 -3.76 -2.10 14.35
C SER A 350 -5.29 -2.13 14.44
N MET A 351 -5.95 -2.37 13.30
CA MET A 351 -7.40 -2.54 13.22
C MET A 351 -7.82 -3.96 13.59
N LEU A 352 -7.09 -4.97 13.11
CA LEU A 352 -7.45 -6.38 13.28
C LEU A 352 -7.30 -6.89 14.70
N TYR A 353 -6.38 -6.31 15.49
CA TYR A 353 -6.07 -6.80 16.83
C TYR A 353 -6.48 -5.82 17.93
N LEU A 354 -7.37 -6.26 18.83
CA LEU A 354 -7.79 -5.50 20.01
C LEU A 354 -6.63 -5.06 20.90
N ASN A 355 -5.52 -5.81 20.87
CA ASN A 355 -4.36 -5.61 21.73
C ASN A 355 -3.11 -5.11 20.98
N PHE A 356 -3.28 -4.57 19.77
CA PHE A 356 -2.15 -3.99 19.04
C PHE A 356 -1.50 -2.86 19.86
N GLY A 357 -0.19 -2.98 20.12
CA GLY A 357 0.56 -2.01 20.94
C GLY A 357 0.31 -2.09 22.45
N ILE A 358 -0.41 -3.12 22.95
CA ILE A 358 -0.66 -3.33 24.37
C ILE A 358 0.24 -4.44 24.90
N ASP A 359 1.30 -4.06 25.59
CA ASP A 359 2.29 -4.99 26.17
C ASP A 359 1.87 -5.54 27.55
N ASP A 360 1.05 -4.80 28.31
CA ASP A 360 0.61 -5.21 29.65
C ASP A 360 -0.48 -6.28 29.56
N PRO A 361 -0.21 -7.52 29.98
CA PRO A 361 -1.23 -8.59 29.95
C PRO A 361 -2.51 -8.27 30.75
N GLY A 362 -2.41 -7.37 31.74
CA GLY A 362 -3.55 -6.94 32.56
C GLY A 362 -4.52 -6.00 31.85
N GLN A 363 -4.09 -5.40 30.73
CA GLN A 363 -4.89 -4.49 29.92
C GLN A 363 -5.45 -5.16 28.66
N LYS A 364 -5.08 -6.41 28.40
CA LYS A 364 -5.53 -7.14 27.21
C LYS A 364 -7.03 -7.37 27.18
N LYS A 365 -7.63 -7.11 26.04
CA LYS A 365 -9.06 -7.31 25.72
C LYS A 365 -9.22 -8.55 24.85
N PHE A 366 -10.35 -9.23 25.00
CA PHE A 366 -10.69 -10.39 24.17
C PHE A 366 -12.12 -10.27 23.68
N ASN A 367 -12.37 -10.71 22.47
CA ASN A 367 -13.70 -10.76 21.90
C ASN A 367 -14.55 -11.87 22.54
N LYS A 368 -15.80 -11.96 22.13
CA LYS A 368 -16.77 -12.97 22.66
C LYS A 368 -16.35 -14.45 22.44
N TYR A 369 -15.37 -14.70 21.59
CA TYR A 369 -14.82 -16.04 21.33
C TYR A 369 -13.52 -16.30 22.11
N GLY A 370 -13.01 -15.31 22.85
CA GLY A 370 -11.77 -15.40 23.62
C GLY A 370 -10.50 -15.21 22.76
N THR A 371 -10.64 -14.63 21.57
CA THR A 371 -9.51 -14.28 20.70
C THR A 371 -9.21 -12.77 20.75
N GLU A 372 -8.05 -12.37 20.24
CA GLU A 372 -7.61 -10.97 20.19
C GLU A 372 -8.12 -10.23 18.92
N GLU A 373 -8.90 -10.88 18.06
CA GLU A 373 -9.48 -10.28 16.86
C GLU A 373 -10.51 -9.20 17.23
N ASP A 374 -10.41 -8.03 16.58
CA ASP A 374 -11.49 -7.05 16.53
C ASP A 374 -12.51 -7.47 15.45
N LEU A 375 -13.66 -7.99 15.91
CA LEU A 375 -14.67 -8.55 15.01
C LEU A 375 -15.38 -7.47 14.18
N ASP A 376 -15.53 -6.26 14.70
CA ASP A 376 -16.19 -5.17 14.00
C ASP A 376 -15.26 -4.56 12.95
N ALA A 377 -13.98 -4.40 13.27
CA ALA A 377 -12.97 -3.96 12.32
C ALA A 377 -12.75 -4.98 11.20
N SER A 378 -12.62 -6.28 11.52
CA SER A 378 -12.46 -7.32 10.48
C SER A 378 -13.69 -7.44 9.57
N ALA A 379 -14.90 -7.25 10.12
CA ALA A 379 -16.14 -7.20 9.34
C ALA A 379 -16.19 -5.95 8.44
N PHE A 380 -15.75 -4.79 8.95
CA PHE A 380 -15.66 -3.54 8.19
C PHE A 380 -14.67 -3.67 7.01
N ILE A 381 -13.47 -4.22 7.23
CA ILE A 381 -12.47 -4.43 6.17
C ILE A 381 -13.06 -5.28 5.03
N ARG A 382 -13.72 -6.40 5.37
CA ARG A 382 -14.40 -7.23 4.37
C ARG A 382 -15.50 -6.48 3.64
N GLN A 383 -16.26 -5.64 4.35
CA GLN A 383 -17.32 -4.81 3.75
C GLN A 383 -16.74 -3.83 2.72
N VAL A 384 -15.67 -3.11 3.05
CA VAL A 384 -15.02 -2.17 2.15
C VAL A 384 -14.51 -2.89 0.90
N ASN A 385 -13.76 -3.98 1.06
CA ASN A 385 -13.20 -4.72 -0.06
C ASN A 385 -14.31 -5.30 -0.95
N CYS A 386 -15.41 -5.82 -0.38
CA CYS A 386 -16.57 -6.25 -1.16
C CYS A 386 -17.26 -5.11 -1.91
N ALA A 387 -17.36 -3.92 -1.30
CA ALA A 387 -17.97 -2.76 -1.98
C ALA A 387 -17.10 -2.29 -3.15
N VAL A 388 -15.78 -2.24 -2.97
CA VAL A 388 -14.84 -1.90 -4.06
C VAL A 388 -14.92 -2.93 -5.18
N GLU A 389 -14.86 -4.22 -4.88
CA GLU A 389 -14.96 -5.29 -5.89
C GLU A 389 -16.29 -5.23 -6.67
N ALA A 390 -17.38 -4.90 -5.99
CA ALA A 390 -18.71 -4.81 -6.63
C ALA A 390 -18.84 -3.63 -7.61
N HIS A 391 -18.19 -2.51 -7.34
CA HIS A 391 -18.29 -1.28 -8.13
C HIS A 391 -17.11 -1.05 -9.07
N TYR A 392 -15.90 -1.48 -8.65
CA TYR A 392 -14.63 -1.22 -9.32
C TYR A 392 -13.73 -2.48 -9.29
N PRO A 393 -14.12 -3.59 -9.94
CA PRO A 393 -13.41 -4.88 -9.88
C PRO A 393 -12.01 -4.86 -10.49
N ASP A 394 -11.64 -3.77 -11.14
CA ASP A 394 -10.33 -3.54 -11.76
C ASP A 394 -9.41 -2.63 -10.93
N VAL A 395 -9.84 -2.26 -9.70
CA VAL A 395 -9.06 -1.46 -8.75
C VAL A 395 -8.37 -2.37 -7.74
N MET A 396 -7.14 -2.05 -7.39
CA MET A 396 -6.33 -2.82 -6.45
C MET A 396 -6.55 -2.37 -5.00
N MET A 397 -6.85 -3.31 -4.11
CA MET A 397 -6.87 -3.08 -2.66
C MET A 397 -5.62 -3.73 -2.04
N MET A 398 -4.81 -2.95 -1.35
CA MET A 398 -3.53 -3.36 -0.77
C MET A 398 -3.55 -3.19 0.75
N ALA A 399 -3.04 -4.18 1.48
CA ALA A 399 -2.96 -4.11 2.94
C ALA A 399 -1.53 -3.85 3.41
N GLU A 400 -1.35 -2.80 4.22
CA GLU A 400 -0.21 -2.75 5.12
C GLU A 400 -0.57 -3.56 6.37
N GLU A 401 -0.19 -4.83 6.35
CA GLU A 401 -0.46 -5.78 7.43
C GLU A 401 0.83 -6.53 7.76
N SER A 402 1.39 -6.25 8.93
CA SER A 402 2.73 -6.67 9.35
C SER A 402 2.76 -7.98 10.15
N THR A 403 1.60 -8.60 10.38
CA THR A 403 1.49 -9.80 11.21
C THR A 403 1.30 -11.07 10.39
N ALA A 404 1.17 -12.20 11.07
CA ALA A 404 0.84 -13.49 10.47
C ALA A 404 -0.68 -13.72 10.33
N TRP A 405 -1.49 -12.66 10.19
CA TRP A 405 -2.92 -12.84 9.92
C TRP A 405 -3.14 -13.63 8.63
N PRO A 406 -3.94 -14.69 8.66
CA PRO A 406 -4.08 -15.57 7.49
C PRO A 406 -5.09 -15.02 6.48
N LEU A 407 -4.90 -15.39 5.21
CA LEU A 407 -5.86 -15.17 4.12
C LEU A 407 -6.19 -13.69 3.89
N VAL A 408 -5.21 -12.79 4.06
CA VAL A 408 -5.39 -11.36 3.84
C VAL A 408 -5.80 -11.09 2.39
N THR A 409 -5.16 -11.78 1.43
CA THR A 409 -5.39 -11.60 0.00
C THR A 409 -6.36 -12.63 -0.61
N TYR A 410 -7.10 -13.34 0.23
CA TYR A 410 -8.13 -14.27 -0.21
C TYR A 410 -9.52 -13.64 -0.14
N PRO A 411 -10.44 -14.05 -1.01
CA PRO A 411 -11.80 -13.53 -1.02
C PRO A 411 -12.54 -13.81 0.29
N PRO A 412 -13.47 -12.92 0.72
CA PRO A 412 -14.23 -13.10 1.96
C PRO A 412 -15.06 -14.38 2.02
N GLN A 413 -15.57 -14.88 0.88
CA GLN A 413 -16.29 -16.16 0.80
C GLN A 413 -15.41 -17.37 1.14
N ASP A 414 -14.10 -17.26 1.01
CA ASP A 414 -13.13 -18.29 1.35
C ASP A 414 -12.51 -18.06 2.76
N GLY A 415 -13.06 -17.09 3.50
CA GLY A 415 -12.65 -16.74 4.86
C GLY A 415 -11.61 -15.61 4.93
N GLY A 416 -11.23 -15.04 3.79
CA GLY A 416 -10.22 -13.99 3.70
C GLY A 416 -10.74 -12.58 4.04
N LEU A 417 -9.85 -11.60 3.91
CA LEU A 417 -10.18 -10.18 4.09
C LEU A 417 -10.57 -9.48 2.78
N GLY A 418 -10.22 -10.05 1.62
CA GLY A 418 -10.59 -9.53 0.31
C GLY A 418 -9.64 -8.49 -0.28
N PHE A 419 -8.44 -8.35 0.24
CA PHE A 419 -7.41 -7.55 -0.41
C PHE A 419 -6.87 -8.25 -1.66
N HIS A 420 -6.31 -7.49 -2.58
CA HIS A 420 -5.59 -8.03 -3.73
C HIS A 420 -4.12 -8.29 -3.40
N TYR A 421 -3.53 -7.44 -2.58
CA TYR A 421 -2.12 -7.49 -2.21
C TYR A 421 -1.91 -7.24 -0.72
N LYS A 422 -0.75 -7.72 -0.24
CA LYS A 422 -0.25 -7.48 1.12
C LYS A 422 1.24 -7.13 1.06
N TRP A 423 1.69 -6.15 1.87
CA TRP A 423 3.11 -5.87 2.02
C TRP A 423 3.83 -7.03 2.71
N ASP A 424 4.99 -7.45 2.17
CA ASP A 424 5.85 -8.48 2.76
C ASP A 424 6.84 -7.87 3.76
N MET A 425 6.37 -7.55 4.95
CA MET A 425 7.21 -7.01 6.02
C MET A 425 8.22 -8.03 6.53
N GLY A 426 7.95 -9.33 6.38
CA GLY A 426 8.88 -10.41 6.73
C GLY A 426 10.10 -10.40 5.81
N TRP A 427 9.88 -10.42 4.49
CA TRP A 427 10.94 -10.30 3.49
C TRP A 427 11.75 -9.01 3.70
N MET A 428 11.08 -7.89 3.91
CA MET A 428 11.74 -6.59 4.11
C MET A 428 12.66 -6.62 5.32
N ASN A 429 12.18 -7.05 6.49
CA ASN A 429 12.96 -7.09 7.71
C ASN A 429 14.17 -8.04 7.60
N ASP A 430 13.96 -9.27 7.10
CA ASP A 430 15.02 -10.27 6.94
C ASP A 430 16.07 -9.80 5.94
N THR A 431 15.65 -9.27 4.80
CA THR A 431 16.54 -8.77 3.75
C THR A 431 17.39 -7.60 4.24
N LEU A 432 16.78 -6.60 4.88
CA LEU A 432 17.53 -5.45 5.42
C LEU A 432 18.48 -5.87 6.55
N HIS A 433 18.07 -6.80 7.41
CA HIS A 433 18.96 -7.36 8.43
C HIS A 433 20.16 -8.07 7.80
N TYR A 434 19.94 -8.87 6.76
CA TYR A 434 21.03 -9.51 6.03
C TYR A 434 21.96 -8.49 5.37
N MET A 435 21.42 -7.52 4.68
CA MET A 435 22.20 -6.53 3.92
C MET A 435 23.06 -5.64 4.81
N GLN A 436 22.59 -5.26 6.01
CA GLN A 436 23.39 -4.51 6.98
C GLN A 436 24.45 -5.36 7.72
N THR A 437 24.36 -6.69 7.62
CA THR A 437 25.34 -7.60 8.21
C THR A 437 26.66 -7.50 7.46
N ASP A 438 27.77 -7.26 8.20
CA ASP A 438 29.12 -7.19 7.61
C ASP A 438 29.51 -8.53 6.96
N PHE A 439 30.26 -8.48 5.85
CA PHE A 439 30.55 -9.60 4.94
C PHE A 439 31.01 -10.88 5.64
N PRO A 440 31.93 -10.85 6.63
CA PRO A 440 32.38 -12.08 7.32
C PRO A 440 31.29 -12.84 8.07
N TRP A 441 30.19 -12.16 8.40
CA TRP A 441 29.07 -12.73 9.17
C TRP A 441 27.89 -13.16 8.31
N ARG A 442 27.87 -12.78 7.02
CA ARG A 442 26.80 -13.14 6.07
C ARG A 442 26.60 -14.64 5.92
N PRO A 443 27.66 -15.49 5.87
CA PRO A 443 27.47 -16.95 5.80
C PRO A 443 26.60 -17.53 6.91
N GLY A 444 26.70 -17.00 8.13
CA GLY A 444 25.90 -17.44 9.28
C GLY A 444 24.45 -16.92 9.27
N ASN A 445 24.15 -15.95 8.43
CA ASN A 445 22.82 -15.31 8.30
C ASN A 445 22.15 -15.62 6.95
N HIS A 446 22.71 -16.53 6.14
CA HIS A 446 22.25 -16.82 4.78
C HIS A 446 20.76 -17.20 4.70
N GLY A 447 20.23 -17.84 5.74
CA GLY A 447 18.82 -18.19 5.83
C GLY A 447 17.85 -16.99 5.77
N LEU A 448 18.30 -15.78 6.12
CA LEU A 448 17.48 -14.56 6.00
C LEU A 448 17.15 -14.22 4.54
N LEU A 449 17.96 -14.63 3.57
CA LEU A 449 17.68 -14.48 2.14
C LEU A 449 16.70 -15.52 1.60
N THR A 450 16.72 -16.73 2.16
CA THR A 450 16.01 -17.86 1.56
C THR A 450 14.68 -18.17 2.26
N PHE A 451 14.51 -17.70 3.49
CA PHE A 451 13.33 -18.02 4.31
C PHE A 451 12.03 -17.48 3.72
N SER A 452 12.03 -16.29 3.12
CA SER A 452 10.84 -15.66 2.54
C SER A 452 10.14 -16.52 1.49
N ILE A 453 10.91 -17.29 0.71
CA ILE A 453 10.34 -18.18 -0.32
C ILE A 453 9.45 -19.29 0.28
N MET A 454 9.65 -19.64 1.55
CA MET A 454 8.82 -20.65 2.23
C MET A 454 7.34 -20.21 2.35
N TYR A 455 7.08 -18.90 2.32
CA TYR A 455 5.73 -18.35 2.43
C TYR A 455 5.34 -17.39 1.29
N ALA A 456 6.26 -17.08 0.37
CA ALA A 456 6.08 -16.08 -0.70
C ALA A 456 4.80 -16.28 -1.55
N PHE A 457 4.27 -17.49 -1.59
CA PHE A 457 3.08 -17.86 -2.37
C PHE A 457 1.84 -18.14 -1.50
N THR A 458 1.89 -17.80 -0.21
CA THR A 458 0.73 -17.92 0.68
C THR A 458 -0.21 -16.73 0.59
N GLU A 459 0.28 -15.60 0.13
CA GLU A 459 -0.44 -14.35 -0.12
C GLU A 459 0.12 -13.70 -1.39
N ASN A 460 -0.57 -12.71 -1.93
CA ASN A 460 -0.07 -11.91 -3.04
C ASN A 460 0.78 -10.76 -2.49
N PHE A 461 2.07 -10.98 -2.38
CA PHE A 461 2.97 -10.04 -1.70
C PHE A 461 3.49 -8.92 -2.58
N ILE A 462 3.67 -7.74 -1.96
CA ILE A 462 4.50 -6.64 -2.45
C ILE A 462 5.77 -6.61 -1.60
N CYS A 463 6.95 -6.58 -2.21
CA CYS A 463 8.24 -6.43 -1.52
C CYS A 463 8.52 -4.94 -1.27
N PRO A 464 8.25 -4.39 -0.05
CA PRO A 464 8.36 -2.96 0.18
C PRO A 464 9.77 -2.56 0.62
N LEU A 465 10.29 -1.48 0.04
CA LEU A 465 11.35 -0.64 0.59
C LEU A 465 10.77 0.76 0.80
N SER A 466 9.89 0.86 1.78
CA SER A 466 8.98 1.98 2.04
C SER A 466 9.64 3.11 2.83
N HIS A 467 8.92 4.23 2.96
CA HIS A 467 9.29 5.41 3.75
C HIS A 467 9.65 5.08 5.20
N ASP A 468 8.94 4.14 5.82
CA ASP A 468 9.16 3.74 7.21
C ASP A 468 10.56 3.18 7.47
N GLU A 469 11.23 2.67 6.43
CA GLU A 469 12.54 2.06 6.57
C GLU A 469 13.70 3.07 6.51
N VAL A 470 13.42 4.33 6.19
CA VAL A 470 14.44 5.37 6.01
C VAL A 470 14.22 6.59 6.90
N VAL A 471 13.60 6.38 8.07
CA VAL A 471 13.28 7.41 9.07
C VAL A 471 13.53 6.91 10.50
N HIS A 472 13.42 7.81 11.46
CA HIS A 472 13.41 7.52 12.90
C HIS A 472 14.66 6.79 13.43
N GLY A 473 15.83 7.10 12.90
CA GLY A 473 17.11 6.50 13.33
C GLY A 473 17.35 5.09 12.78
N LYS A 474 16.59 4.68 11.75
CA LYS A 474 16.78 3.41 11.04
C LYS A 474 17.91 3.47 10.00
N CYS A 475 18.43 4.64 9.68
CA CYS A 475 19.34 4.96 8.58
C CYS A 475 18.68 4.89 7.19
N SER A 476 19.29 5.58 6.20
CA SER A 476 18.96 5.37 4.79
C SER A 476 19.36 3.97 4.33
N LEU A 477 18.82 3.49 3.20
CA LEU A 477 19.18 2.16 2.69
C LEU A 477 20.68 2.04 2.42
N ILE A 478 21.29 3.04 1.78
CA ILE A 478 22.75 3.02 1.52
C ILE A 478 23.56 3.12 2.82
N GLY A 479 23.09 3.91 3.80
CA GLY A 479 23.75 4.05 5.10
C GLY A 479 23.82 2.77 5.91
N ARG A 480 22.96 1.78 5.62
CA ARG A 480 22.99 0.45 6.23
C ARG A 480 24.02 -0.48 5.59
N MET A 481 24.49 -0.19 4.36
CA MET A 481 25.39 -1.08 3.64
C MET A 481 26.80 -1.06 4.24
N PRO A 482 27.40 -2.23 4.54
CA PRO A 482 28.76 -2.29 5.08
C PRO A 482 29.83 -2.01 4.04
N GLY A 483 31.01 -1.61 4.50
CA GLY A 483 32.19 -1.42 3.69
C GLY A 483 32.50 0.03 3.37
N ASP A 484 33.37 0.23 2.39
CA ASP A 484 33.74 1.53 1.87
C ASP A 484 32.67 2.09 0.90
N TRP A 485 32.85 3.31 0.44
CA TRP A 485 31.94 4.00 -0.48
C TRP A 485 31.51 3.15 -1.68
N TRP A 486 32.46 2.51 -2.35
CA TRP A 486 32.15 1.67 -3.52
C TRP A 486 31.29 0.46 -3.11
N ARG A 487 31.66 -0.23 -1.99
CA ARG A 487 30.90 -1.40 -1.49
C ARG A 487 29.52 -1.03 -1.01
N GLN A 488 29.32 0.17 -0.46
CA GLN A 488 27.99 0.63 -0.07
C GLN A 488 27.07 0.76 -1.29
N PHE A 489 27.54 1.38 -2.39
CA PHE A 489 26.77 1.43 -3.63
C PHE A 489 26.60 0.06 -4.29
N ALA A 490 27.60 -0.78 -4.27
CA ALA A 490 27.50 -2.15 -4.77
C ALA A 490 26.48 -2.98 -3.95
N GLY A 491 26.50 -2.82 -2.63
CA GLY A 491 25.50 -3.42 -1.73
C GLY A 491 24.09 -2.93 -2.00
N LEU A 492 23.92 -1.61 -2.21
CA LEU A 492 22.61 -1.02 -2.54
C LEU A 492 22.09 -1.53 -3.90
N ARG A 493 22.96 -1.64 -4.91
CA ARG A 493 22.60 -2.28 -6.19
C ARG A 493 22.19 -3.74 -6.01
N THR A 494 22.93 -4.50 -5.18
CA THR A 494 22.62 -5.91 -4.89
C THR A 494 21.26 -6.05 -4.18
N LEU A 495 20.93 -5.15 -3.23
CA LEU A 495 19.62 -5.10 -2.57
C LEU A 495 18.49 -4.88 -3.58
N ALA A 496 18.61 -3.84 -4.42
CA ALA A 496 17.59 -3.53 -5.42
C ALA A 496 17.45 -4.65 -6.47
N PHE A 497 18.56 -5.25 -6.89
CA PHE A 497 18.56 -6.39 -7.80
C PHE A 497 17.84 -7.60 -7.17
N TYR A 498 18.10 -7.90 -5.90
CA TYR A 498 17.40 -8.98 -5.19
C TYR A 498 15.91 -8.71 -5.07
N GLN A 499 15.51 -7.49 -4.68
CA GLN A 499 14.10 -7.08 -4.65
C GLN A 499 13.44 -7.31 -6.01
N MET A 500 14.07 -6.84 -7.09
CA MET A 500 13.47 -6.86 -8.42
C MET A 500 13.32 -8.27 -8.99
N THR A 501 14.21 -9.19 -8.62
CA THR A 501 14.18 -10.58 -9.08
C THR A 501 13.43 -11.54 -8.15
N HIS A 502 13.13 -11.15 -6.91
CA HIS A 502 12.30 -11.90 -5.96
C HIS A 502 10.84 -12.00 -6.48
N PRO A 503 10.07 -13.07 -6.19
CA PRO A 503 8.63 -13.10 -6.45
C PRO A 503 7.87 -11.93 -5.82
N GLY A 504 6.70 -11.60 -6.37
CA GLY A 504 5.83 -10.52 -5.88
C GLY A 504 6.04 -9.18 -6.57
N ALA A 505 5.17 -8.21 -6.28
CA ALA A 505 5.28 -6.83 -6.74
C ALA A 505 6.40 -6.06 -6.03
N LYS A 506 6.71 -4.87 -6.52
CA LYS A 506 7.83 -4.04 -6.04
C LYS A 506 7.33 -2.70 -5.56
N LEU A 507 7.86 -2.22 -4.44
CA LEU A 507 7.65 -0.86 -3.96
C LEU A 507 8.98 -0.26 -3.52
N ASN A 508 9.26 0.95 -4.02
CA ASN A 508 10.46 1.70 -3.69
C ASN A 508 10.11 3.13 -3.34
N PHE A 509 10.53 3.60 -2.16
CA PHE A 509 10.31 4.96 -1.72
C PHE A 509 11.27 5.95 -2.39
N MET A 510 10.77 7.14 -2.71
CA MET A 510 11.53 8.23 -3.29
C MET A 510 12.84 8.53 -2.53
N GLY A 511 13.92 8.79 -3.25
CA GLY A 511 15.26 9.01 -2.69
C GLY A 511 16.13 7.76 -2.59
N ASN A 512 15.53 6.56 -2.55
CA ASN A 512 16.29 5.30 -2.59
C ASN A 512 16.97 5.12 -3.94
N GLU A 513 16.31 5.51 -5.03
CA GLU A 513 16.81 5.41 -6.40
C GLU A 513 17.99 6.33 -6.72
N ILE A 514 18.19 7.38 -5.91
CA ILE A 514 19.36 8.27 -6.03
C ILE A 514 20.44 7.93 -4.98
N GLY A 515 20.22 6.93 -4.13
CA GLY A 515 21.16 6.53 -3.09
C GLY A 515 21.41 7.61 -2.03
N GLN A 516 20.37 8.31 -1.60
CA GLN A 516 20.46 9.35 -0.59
C GLN A 516 21.01 8.79 0.74
N PHE A 517 22.06 9.42 1.30
CA PHE A 517 22.67 8.96 2.55
C PHE A 517 21.94 9.38 3.81
N ILE A 518 21.25 10.52 3.80
CA ILE A 518 20.44 10.97 4.93
C ILE A 518 19.13 10.21 4.98
N GLU A 519 18.55 10.09 6.16
CA GLU A 519 17.14 9.68 6.31
C GLU A 519 16.23 10.68 5.60
N TRP A 520 15.09 10.21 5.14
CA TRP A 520 14.09 11.08 4.52
C TRP A 520 13.61 12.16 5.51
N ARG A 521 13.35 13.34 4.97
CA ARG A 521 12.91 14.53 5.69
C ARG A 521 11.73 15.18 4.98
N TYR A 522 10.59 15.27 5.66
CA TYR A 522 9.34 15.79 5.10
C TYR A 522 9.35 17.30 4.82
N TYR A 523 10.26 18.05 5.43
CA TYR A 523 10.31 19.52 5.41
C TYR A 523 11.21 20.12 4.31
N GLU A 524 11.84 19.29 3.51
CA GLU A 524 12.73 19.68 2.41
C GLU A 524 12.60 18.69 1.24
N SER A 525 13.11 19.05 0.06
CA SER A 525 13.19 18.11 -1.08
C SER A 525 14.12 16.93 -0.78
N ILE A 526 13.92 15.79 -1.45
CA ILE A 526 15.00 14.79 -1.51
C ILE A 526 16.23 15.42 -2.17
N GLN A 527 17.41 14.86 -1.91
CA GLN A 527 18.68 15.50 -2.26
C GLN A 527 19.02 15.40 -3.76
N TRP A 528 18.23 16.04 -4.62
CA TRP A 528 18.40 16.02 -6.07
C TRP A 528 19.79 16.44 -6.55
N PHE A 529 20.46 17.35 -5.81
CA PHE A 529 21.82 17.78 -6.11
C PHE A 529 22.82 16.62 -6.16
N LEU A 530 22.54 15.50 -5.49
CA LEU A 530 23.40 14.31 -5.52
C LEU A 530 23.55 13.76 -6.93
N THR A 531 22.49 13.73 -7.71
CA THR A 531 22.54 13.30 -9.11
C THR A 531 23.08 14.37 -10.06
N GLU A 532 23.00 15.65 -9.68
CA GLU A 532 23.52 16.76 -10.46
C GLU A 532 25.05 16.88 -10.33
N GLU A 533 25.57 16.70 -9.11
CA GLU A 533 26.97 16.95 -8.79
C GLU A 533 27.84 15.70 -8.75
N TYR A 534 27.28 14.53 -8.38
CA TYR A 534 28.08 13.32 -8.11
C TYR A 534 27.76 12.19 -9.10
N GLU A 535 28.79 11.73 -9.79
CA GLU A 535 28.71 10.68 -10.81
C GLU A 535 28.21 9.33 -10.22
N THR A 536 28.62 9.00 -9.00
CA THR A 536 28.23 7.74 -8.35
C THR A 536 26.72 7.63 -8.15
N HIS A 537 26.06 8.75 -7.78
CA HIS A 537 24.61 8.82 -7.63
C HIS A 537 23.88 8.74 -8.98
N ARG A 538 24.43 9.37 -10.03
CA ARG A 538 23.92 9.24 -11.41
C ARG A 538 23.99 7.81 -11.90
N HIS A 539 25.11 7.11 -11.65
CA HIS A 539 25.27 5.69 -12.01
C HIS A 539 24.26 4.82 -11.27
N HIS A 540 24.02 5.07 -9.97
CA HIS A 540 23.02 4.32 -9.21
C HIS A 540 21.61 4.58 -9.76
N GLN A 541 21.26 5.83 -10.06
CA GLN A 541 19.96 6.16 -10.67
C GLN A 541 19.79 5.47 -12.04
N ALA A 542 20.85 5.49 -12.88
CA ALA A 542 20.86 4.78 -14.17
C ALA A 542 20.67 3.27 -13.99
N PHE A 543 21.29 2.69 -12.96
CA PHE A 543 21.10 1.28 -12.60
C PHE A 543 19.63 0.97 -12.23
N ILE A 544 19.02 1.76 -11.34
CA ILE A 544 17.62 1.56 -10.95
C ILE A 544 16.70 1.68 -12.16
N LYS A 545 16.93 2.68 -13.02
CA LYS A 545 16.18 2.83 -14.27
C LYS A 545 16.29 1.58 -15.15
N ALA A 546 17.50 1.08 -15.40
CA ALA A 546 17.72 -0.11 -16.20
C ALA A 546 17.07 -1.36 -15.58
N LEU A 547 17.11 -1.48 -14.26
CA LEU A 547 16.53 -2.57 -13.52
C LEU A 547 14.99 -2.56 -13.55
N ASN A 548 14.38 -1.37 -13.47
CA ASN A 548 12.93 -1.19 -13.63
C ASN A 548 12.46 -1.63 -15.02
N HIS A 549 13.21 -1.23 -16.08
CA HIS A 549 12.91 -1.66 -17.43
C HIS A 549 13.10 -3.16 -17.61
N LEU A 550 14.15 -3.77 -17.05
CA LEU A 550 14.32 -5.22 -17.05
C LEU A 550 13.07 -5.92 -16.45
N TYR A 551 12.56 -5.40 -15.33
CA TYR A 551 11.38 -5.97 -14.69
C TYR A 551 10.13 -5.90 -15.56
N THR A 552 9.93 -4.80 -16.28
CA THR A 552 8.76 -4.64 -17.16
C THR A 552 8.90 -5.36 -18.49
N ASP A 553 10.13 -5.58 -18.97
CA ASP A 553 10.41 -6.18 -20.28
C ASP A 553 10.50 -7.72 -20.23
N GLU A 554 10.80 -8.31 -19.05
CA GLU A 554 10.99 -9.74 -18.88
C GLU A 554 9.79 -10.40 -18.17
N PRO A 555 8.89 -11.07 -18.91
CA PRO A 555 7.63 -11.64 -18.40
C PRO A 555 7.84 -12.60 -17.22
N ALA A 556 8.91 -13.38 -17.20
CA ALA A 556 9.21 -14.30 -16.11
C ALA A 556 9.36 -13.62 -14.74
N LEU A 557 9.58 -12.30 -14.68
CA LEU A 557 9.72 -11.59 -13.43
C LEU A 557 8.36 -11.24 -12.78
N TYR A 558 7.25 -11.28 -13.54
CA TYR A 558 5.94 -10.86 -13.02
C TYR A 558 4.77 -11.78 -13.35
N GLU A 559 4.72 -12.45 -14.53
CA GLU A 559 3.55 -13.24 -14.96
C GLU A 559 3.11 -14.31 -13.94
N ARG A 560 4.09 -14.96 -13.30
CA ARG A 560 3.89 -15.97 -12.24
C ARG A 560 4.48 -15.49 -10.91
N GLY A 561 4.35 -14.20 -10.63
CA GLY A 561 4.93 -13.59 -9.43
C GLY A 561 4.31 -14.05 -8.11
N TYR A 562 3.12 -14.66 -8.15
CA TYR A 562 2.34 -15.03 -6.97
C TYR A 562 2.04 -16.53 -6.87
N THR A 563 2.61 -17.33 -7.75
CA THR A 563 2.41 -18.79 -7.79
C THR A 563 3.72 -19.52 -7.68
N ASP A 564 3.73 -20.70 -7.04
CA ASP A 564 4.94 -21.47 -6.74
C ASP A 564 5.60 -22.03 -8.01
N ASP A 565 4.87 -22.15 -9.11
CA ASP A 565 5.40 -22.55 -10.41
C ASP A 565 6.16 -21.42 -11.15
N GLY A 566 6.20 -20.22 -10.59
CA GLY A 566 6.98 -19.08 -11.08
C GLY A 566 8.42 -19.00 -10.54
N PHE A 567 8.80 -19.90 -9.62
CA PHE A 567 10.10 -19.84 -8.96
C PHE A 567 10.68 -21.25 -8.67
N THR A 568 11.95 -21.45 -8.96
CA THR A 568 12.65 -22.70 -8.61
C THR A 568 14.08 -22.40 -8.18
N TRP A 569 14.46 -22.84 -6.98
CA TRP A 569 15.85 -22.78 -6.55
C TRP A 569 16.77 -23.63 -7.43
N ILE A 570 17.91 -23.06 -7.81
CA ILE A 570 19.06 -23.79 -8.37
C ILE A 570 20.01 -24.12 -7.21
N ASP A 571 20.41 -23.12 -6.43
CA ASP A 571 21.23 -23.30 -5.23
C ASP A 571 20.84 -22.26 -4.18
N ALA A 572 20.16 -22.72 -3.13
CA ALA A 572 19.76 -21.92 -1.99
C ALA A 572 20.76 -21.98 -0.83
N ASP A 573 21.69 -22.96 -0.85
CA ASP A 573 22.47 -23.35 0.33
C ASP A 573 23.95 -22.94 0.27
N ASN A 574 24.35 -22.18 -0.75
CA ASN A 574 25.74 -21.74 -0.91
C ASN A 574 26.12 -20.59 0.04
N SER A 575 25.90 -20.82 1.32
CA SER A 575 26.17 -19.85 2.39
C SER A 575 27.65 -19.48 2.50
N LYS A 576 28.56 -20.39 2.16
CA LYS A 576 30.03 -20.16 2.27
C LYS A 576 30.50 -19.04 1.34
N GLN A 577 29.90 -18.93 0.17
CA GLN A 577 30.23 -17.92 -0.82
C GLN A 577 29.21 -16.76 -0.77
N SER A 578 28.16 -16.86 0.05
CA SER A 578 27.04 -15.90 0.09
C SER A 578 26.41 -15.69 -1.29
N ILE A 579 26.23 -16.77 -2.06
CA ILE A 579 25.66 -16.77 -3.39
C ILE A 579 24.33 -17.54 -3.36
N VAL A 580 23.33 -17.01 -4.05
CA VAL A 580 22.08 -17.72 -4.35
C VAL A 580 21.86 -17.76 -5.85
N SER A 581 21.24 -18.84 -6.33
CA SER A 581 20.80 -18.93 -7.72
C SER A 581 19.43 -19.61 -7.82
N PHE A 582 18.61 -19.12 -8.75
CA PHE A 582 17.24 -19.60 -8.96
C PHE A 582 16.77 -19.34 -10.39
N VAL A 583 15.67 -19.98 -10.76
CA VAL A 583 14.96 -19.74 -12.01
C VAL A 583 13.70 -18.90 -11.71
N ARG A 584 13.47 -17.86 -12.48
CA ARG A 584 12.17 -17.24 -12.62
C ARG A 584 11.54 -17.77 -13.91
N GLN A 585 10.32 -18.28 -13.79
CA GLN A 585 9.62 -18.98 -14.84
C GLN A 585 8.49 -18.12 -15.40
N GLY A 586 8.46 -17.93 -16.72
CA GLY A 586 7.38 -17.27 -17.45
C GLY A 586 6.24 -18.24 -17.79
N GLU A 587 5.18 -17.72 -18.42
CA GLU A 587 4.15 -18.56 -19.05
C GLU A 587 4.73 -19.29 -20.24
N ASP A 588 5.58 -18.63 -21.05
CA ASP A 588 6.39 -19.25 -22.08
C ASP A 588 7.76 -19.65 -21.48
N VAL A 589 8.10 -20.89 -21.68
CA VAL A 589 9.35 -21.48 -21.20
C VAL A 589 10.61 -20.83 -21.83
N ASP A 590 10.47 -20.16 -22.96
CA ASP A 590 11.55 -19.41 -23.59
C ASP A 590 11.80 -18.04 -22.91
N ASP A 591 10.89 -17.62 -22.05
CA ASP A 591 11.07 -16.44 -21.19
C ASP A 591 11.72 -16.75 -19.84
N ASP A 592 11.96 -18.03 -19.51
CA ASP A 592 12.63 -18.41 -18.26
C ASP A 592 13.97 -17.70 -18.11
N LEU A 593 14.22 -17.21 -16.91
CA LEU A 593 15.47 -16.54 -16.54
C LEU A 593 16.21 -17.33 -15.47
N VAL A 594 17.50 -17.47 -15.63
CA VAL A 594 18.41 -17.93 -14.56
C VAL A 594 19.00 -16.69 -13.89
N ILE A 595 18.80 -16.61 -12.59
CA ILE A 595 19.24 -15.49 -11.74
C ILE A 595 20.34 -16.00 -10.81
N LEU A 596 21.44 -15.25 -10.72
CA LEU A 596 22.52 -15.50 -9.78
C LEU A 596 22.86 -14.20 -9.06
N ILE A 597 22.97 -14.25 -7.72
CA ILE A 597 23.28 -13.08 -6.89
C ILE A 597 24.42 -13.43 -5.95
N ASN A 598 25.50 -12.66 -6.03
CA ASN A 598 26.64 -12.74 -5.14
C ASN A 598 26.58 -11.59 -4.11
N PHE A 599 26.37 -11.94 -2.86
CA PHE A 599 26.32 -10.98 -1.75
C PHE A 599 27.68 -10.80 -1.04
N ASP A 600 28.77 -11.40 -1.56
CA ASP A 600 30.12 -11.25 -1.02
C ASP A 600 30.97 -10.36 -1.94
N PRO A 601 31.94 -9.59 -1.44
CA PRO A 601 32.84 -8.79 -2.26
C PRO A 601 33.78 -9.58 -3.16
N ALA A 602 33.94 -10.91 -2.94
CA ALA A 602 34.81 -11.74 -3.76
C ALA A 602 34.21 -12.01 -5.14
N SER A 603 35.01 -11.84 -6.19
CA SER A 603 34.64 -12.16 -7.57
C SER A 603 35.19 -13.53 -7.97
N TYR A 604 34.52 -14.21 -8.91
CA TYR A 604 34.88 -15.53 -9.38
C TYR A 604 35.08 -15.53 -10.90
N GLU A 605 36.27 -15.89 -11.38
CA GLU A 605 36.63 -15.96 -12.81
C GLU A 605 35.90 -17.09 -13.54
N SER A 606 35.64 -18.20 -12.85
CA SER A 606 34.87 -19.34 -13.34
C SER A 606 33.97 -19.83 -12.20
N PHE A 607 32.68 -19.68 -12.36
CA PHE A 607 31.67 -20.17 -11.43
C PHE A 607 30.67 -21.03 -12.20
N ARG A 608 30.51 -22.28 -11.76
CA ARG A 608 29.60 -23.22 -12.40
C ARG A 608 28.22 -23.11 -11.77
N VAL A 609 27.20 -22.91 -12.61
CA VAL A 609 25.79 -22.89 -12.23
C VAL A 609 25.00 -23.86 -13.10
N GLY A 610 24.10 -24.63 -12.47
CA GLY A 610 23.16 -25.49 -13.19
C GLY A 610 22.16 -24.68 -13.98
N VAL A 611 21.77 -25.14 -15.17
CA VAL A 611 20.75 -24.52 -15.99
C VAL A 611 19.61 -25.50 -16.27
N PRO A 612 18.33 -25.05 -16.33
CA PRO A 612 17.21 -25.98 -16.47
C PRO A 612 17.14 -26.69 -17.83
N ARG A 613 17.85 -26.19 -18.83
CA ARG A 613 17.85 -26.73 -20.22
C ARG A 613 19.18 -26.51 -20.92
N GLU A 614 19.50 -27.41 -21.86
CA GLU A 614 20.62 -27.24 -22.79
C GLU A 614 20.45 -26.00 -23.68
N GLY A 615 21.52 -25.39 -24.10
CA GLY A 615 21.53 -24.29 -25.09
C GLY A 615 22.53 -23.19 -24.75
N ASP A 616 22.42 -22.11 -25.50
CA ASP A 616 23.21 -20.90 -25.30
C ASP A 616 22.50 -19.99 -24.35
N TRP A 617 23.19 -19.54 -23.31
CA TRP A 617 22.67 -18.63 -22.29
C TRP A 617 23.39 -17.30 -22.38
N GLU A 618 22.63 -16.25 -22.66
CA GLU A 618 23.14 -14.88 -22.75
C GLU A 618 22.95 -14.16 -21.42
N VAL A 619 24.00 -13.49 -20.95
CA VAL A 619 23.91 -12.52 -19.85
C VAL A 619 23.22 -11.28 -20.38
N ILE A 620 21.93 -11.14 -20.09
CA ILE A 620 21.12 -10.00 -20.53
C ILE A 620 21.21 -8.80 -19.58
N PHE A 621 21.59 -9.05 -18.32
CA PHE A 621 21.78 -8.01 -17.32
C PHE A 621 22.89 -8.40 -16.33
N ASP A 622 23.78 -7.44 -16.05
CA ASP A 622 24.84 -7.53 -15.04
C ASP A 622 24.88 -6.21 -14.26
N SER A 623 24.66 -6.27 -12.95
CA SER A 623 24.63 -5.11 -12.08
C SER A 623 26.01 -4.48 -11.82
N ASP A 624 27.09 -5.17 -12.19
CA ASP A 624 28.47 -4.71 -12.02
C ASP A 624 29.03 -3.98 -13.26
N ARG A 625 28.20 -3.63 -14.23
CA ARG A 625 28.63 -2.84 -15.39
C ARG A 625 29.14 -1.45 -14.99
N PRO A 626 30.18 -0.92 -15.68
CA PRO A 626 30.73 0.40 -15.37
C PRO A 626 29.72 1.54 -15.46
N GLU A 627 28.77 1.47 -16.38
CA GLU A 627 27.68 2.45 -16.53
C GLU A 627 26.78 2.57 -15.29
N PHE A 628 26.80 1.55 -14.42
CA PHE A 628 26.09 1.53 -13.14
C PHE A 628 27.02 1.79 -11.95
N GLY A 629 28.28 2.19 -12.21
CA GLY A 629 29.30 2.36 -11.17
C GLY A 629 29.87 1.04 -10.64
N GLY A 630 29.71 -0.03 -11.40
CA GLY A 630 30.32 -1.32 -11.13
C GLY A 630 31.79 -1.40 -11.55
N SER A 631 32.44 -2.51 -11.26
CA SER A 631 33.84 -2.74 -11.59
C SER A 631 34.08 -3.19 -13.04
N GLY A 632 33.06 -3.67 -13.73
CA GLY A 632 33.15 -4.28 -15.06
C GLY A 632 33.91 -5.63 -15.08
N TYR A 633 33.86 -6.37 -13.98
CA TYR A 633 34.64 -7.62 -13.81
C TYR A 633 34.35 -8.67 -14.88
N ALA A 634 33.09 -8.82 -15.28
CA ALA A 634 32.69 -9.78 -16.30
C ALA A 634 32.91 -9.30 -17.74
N GLY A 635 33.23 -8.02 -17.94
CA GLY A 635 33.36 -7.34 -19.24
C GLY A 635 32.26 -6.32 -19.46
N GLU A 636 32.43 -5.46 -20.48
CA GLU A 636 31.49 -4.37 -20.78
C GLU A 636 30.30 -4.83 -21.67
N GLU A 637 30.51 -5.86 -22.48
CA GLU A 637 29.53 -6.34 -23.46
C GLU A 637 28.78 -7.57 -22.96
N PRO A 638 27.50 -7.72 -23.34
CA PRO A 638 26.78 -8.96 -23.14
C PRO A 638 27.56 -10.16 -23.73
N TYR A 639 27.63 -11.25 -23.01
CA TYR A 639 28.27 -12.46 -23.49
C TYR A 639 27.37 -13.67 -23.37
N THR A 640 27.66 -14.70 -24.20
CA THR A 640 26.88 -15.94 -24.26
C THR A 640 27.74 -17.11 -23.81
N CYS A 641 27.19 -17.97 -22.97
CA CYS A 641 27.79 -19.22 -22.52
C CYS A 641 26.99 -20.41 -23.05
N SER A 642 27.65 -21.35 -23.71
CA SER A 642 27.01 -22.62 -24.11
C SER A 642 26.96 -23.59 -22.93
N SER A 643 25.85 -24.25 -22.72
CA SER A 643 25.72 -25.27 -21.69
C SER A 643 26.51 -26.54 -22.04
N GLU A 644 26.99 -27.19 -21.01
CA GLU A 644 27.62 -28.49 -21.08
C GLU A 644 26.72 -29.55 -20.45
N PRO A 645 26.66 -30.78 -20.97
CA PRO A 645 25.92 -31.89 -20.38
C PRO A 645 26.66 -32.40 -19.12
N TYR A 646 26.87 -31.48 -18.17
CA TYR A 646 27.54 -31.75 -16.91
C TYR A 646 26.57 -31.43 -15.75
N PRO A 647 26.08 -32.46 -15.05
CA PRO A 647 25.12 -32.27 -13.97
C PRO A 647 25.70 -31.42 -12.83
N TRP A 648 24.97 -30.36 -12.46
CA TRP A 648 25.33 -29.42 -11.39
C TRP A 648 24.09 -28.80 -10.73
N ASN A 649 24.14 -28.58 -9.41
CA ASN A 649 23.01 -28.02 -8.62
C ASN A 649 21.68 -28.75 -8.90
N GLY A 650 21.67 -30.06 -9.12
CA GLY A 650 20.48 -30.83 -9.43
C GLY A 650 19.94 -30.70 -10.86
N GLN A 651 20.57 -29.88 -11.71
CA GLN A 651 20.27 -29.76 -13.14
C GLN A 651 21.14 -30.74 -13.96
N MET A 652 20.67 -31.13 -15.15
CA MET A 652 21.42 -32.04 -16.04
C MET A 652 22.49 -31.30 -16.84
N ASP A 653 22.29 -30.01 -17.05
CA ASP A 653 23.18 -29.13 -17.81
C ASP A 653 23.68 -28.01 -16.91
N SER A 654 24.85 -27.48 -17.23
CA SER A 654 25.46 -26.36 -16.49
C SER A 654 26.25 -25.46 -17.41
N ILE A 655 26.48 -24.23 -16.98
CA ILE A 655 27.35 -23.23 -17.63
C ILE A 655 28.43 -22.77 -16.67
N GLU A 656 29.54 -22.31 -17.21
CA GLU A 656 30.55 -21.54 -16.44
C GLU A 656 30.49 -20.07 -16.81
N ILE A 657 30.40 -19.23 -15.80
CA ILE A 657 30.31 -17.78 -15.97
C ILE A 657 31.28 -17.06 -15.03
N LYS A 658 31.59 -15.79 -15.36
CA LYS A 658 32.22 -14.86 -14.43
C LYS A 658 31.16 -14.29 -13.48
N VAL A 659 31.47 -14.24 -12.19
CA VAL A 659 30.58 -13.72 -11.16
C VAL A 659 31.26 -12.57 -10.44
N PRO A 660 30.81 -11.33 -10.64
CA PRO A 660 31.32 -10.18 -9.90
C PRO A 660 30.97 -10.25 -8.41
N GLY A 661 31.75 -9.56 -7.59
CA GLY A 661 31.44 -9.38 -6.16
C GLY A 661 30.35 -8.32 -5.95
N LEU A 662 29.47 -8.54 -4.98
CA LEU A 662 28.32 -7.65 -4.67
C LEU A 662 27.51 -7.31 -5.92
N ALA A 663 27.08 -8.33 -6.66
CA ALA A 663 26.40 -8.15 -7.93
C ALA A 663 25.39 -9.25 -8.23
N GLY A 664 24.47 -8.94 -9.09
CA GLY A 664 23.48 -9.86 -9.64
C GLY A 664 23.59 -9.96 -11.16
N VAL A 665 23.35 -11.16 -11.68
CA VAL A 665 23.41 -11.49 -13.10
C VAL A 665 22.12 -12.19 -13.52
N VAL A 666 21.55 -11.77 -14.67
CA VAL A 666 20.38 -12.39 -15.30
C VAL A 666 20.82 -13.04 -16.61
N LEU A 667 20.49 -14.31 -16.76
CA LEU A 667 20.76 -15.07 -17.98
C LEU A 667 19.44 -15.52 -18.62
N LYS A 668 19.34 -15.34 -19.94
CA LYS A 668 18.22 -15.80 -20.76
C LYS A 668 18.72 -16.75 -21.84
N ARG A 669 18.01 -17.85 -22.04
CA ARG A 669 18.34 -18.81 -23.09
C ARG A 669 18.09 -18.21 -24.47
N ARG A 670 19.00 -18.42 -25.42
CA ARG A 670 18.88 -17.99 -26.81
C ARG A 670 18.71 -19.20 -27.73
N GLY A 671 17.91 -19.05 -28.77
CA GLY A 671 17.69 -20.06 -29.82
C GLY A 671 16.29 -20.71 -29.72
N PRO A 672 15.88 -21.46 -30.74
CA PRO A 672 14.59 -22.12 -30.75
C PRO A 672 14.56 -23.19 -29.67
N SER A 673 13.51 -23.20 -28.88
CA SER A 673 13.26 -24.24 -27.89
C SER A 673 13.11 -25.59 -28.57
N SER A 674 13.95 -26.55 -28.21
CA SER A 674 13.72 -27.98 -28.54
C SER A 674 12.68 -28.60 -27.59
N TYR A 675 12.31 -27.87 -26.54
CA TYR A 675 11.33 -28.29 -25.54
C TYR A 675 9.93 -28.19 -26.10
N LYS A 676 9.26 -29.33 -26.20
CA LYS A 676 7.82 -29.39 -26.34
C LYS A 676 7.25 -29.62 -24.95
N PRO A 677 6.50 -28.68 -24.36
CA PRO A 677 5.86 -28.91 -23.08
C PRO A 677 5.07 -30.21 -23.16
N PRO A 678 5.05 -31.04 -22.10
CA PRO A 678 4.23 -32.23 -22.06
C PRO A 678 2.79 -31.79 -22.35
N VAL A 679 2.19 -32.39 -23.40
CA VAL A 679 0.79 -32.16 -23.74
C VAL A 679 0.01 -32.59 -22.49
N VAL A 680 -0.43 -31.63 -21.70
CA VAL A 680 -1.41 -31.87 -20.65
C VAL A 680 -2.67 -32.25 -21.39
N GLU A 681 -2.94 -33.55 -21.55
CA GLU A 681 -4.23 -34.00 -22.04
C GLU A 681 -5.27 -33.39 -21.10
N GLU A 682 -6.02 -32.43 -21.61
CA GLU A 682 -7.21 -31.94 -20.89
C GLU A 682 -7.99 -33.16 -20.39
N PRO A 683 -8.36 -33.25 -19.12
CA PRO A 683 -9.14 -34.37 -18.61
C PRO A 683 -10.38 -34.43 -19.47
N LYS A 684 -10.53 -35.51 -20.27
CA LYS A 684 -11.68 -35.77 -21.14
C LYS A 684 -12.91 -35.51 -20.30
N LYS A 685 -13.66 -34.46 -20.64
CA LYS A 685 -14.94 -34.13 -19.98
C LYS A 685 -15.77 -35.40 -19.95
N ALA A 686 -15.86 -36.02 -18.77
CA ALA A 686 -16.73 -37.17 -18.57
C ALA A 686 -18.14 -36.73 -18.93
N THR A 687 -18.64 -37.22 -20.04
CA THR A 687 -20.03 -37.04 -20.46
C THR A 687 -20.90 -37.74 -19.41
N ARG A 688 -21.35 -36.97 -18.43
CA ARG A 688 -22.37 -37.39 -17.50
C ARG A 688 -23.60 -37.72 -18.30
N LYS A 689 -23.84 -39.01 -18.58
CA LYS A 689 -25.11 -39.52 -19.03
C LYS A 689 -26.17 -39.13 -17.98
N ARG A 690 -27.09 -38.28 -18.41
CA ARG A 690 -28.25 -37.86 -17.65
C ARG A 690 -29.04 -39.10 -17.24
N ALA A 691 -28.97 -39.49 -15.96
CA ALA A 691 -29.83 -40.50 -15.39
C ALA A 691 -31.25 -39.94 -15.29
N SER A 692 -32.22 -40.66 -15.83
CA SER A 692 -33.64 -40.35 -15.75
C SER A 692 -34.15 -40.37 -14.31
N PRO A 693 -35.15 -39.55 -13.94
CA PRO A 693 -35.61 -39.44 -12.58
C PRO A 693 -36.34 -40.70 -12.14
N VAL A 694 -35.85 -41.36 -11.13
CA VAL A 694 -36.54 -42.46 -10.41
C VAL A 694 -37.51 -41.82 -9.42
N LYS A 695 -38.81 -42.19 -9.54
CA LYS A 695 -39.89 -41.82 -8.62
C LYS A 695 -39.64 -42.42 -7.24
N PRO A 696 -40.01 -41.74 -6.14
CA PRO A 696 -39.83 -42.26 -4.80
C PRO A 696 -40.86 -43.34 -4.49
N LYS A 697 -40.39 -44.49 -3.98
CA LYS A 697 -41.22 -45.49 -3.29
C LYS A 697 -41.11 -45.24 -1.78
N THR A 698 -42.28 -45.09 -1.21
CA THR A 698 -42.56 -44.98 0.25
C THR A 698 -42.35 -46.27 1.00
N ALA A 699 -42.00 -46.08 2.30
CA ALA A 699 -42.22 -46.91 3.46
C ALA A 699 -41.23 -48.05 3.78
N ALA A 700 -40.61 -48.07 4.94
CA ALA A 700 -41.13 -48.54 6.18
C ALA A 700 -40.06 -48.56 7.26
N ALA A 701 -40.46 -48.15 8.43
CA ALA A 701 -39.69 -48.17 9.66
C ALA A 701 -39.32 -49.60 10.14
N LYS A 702 -38.09 -49.79 10.62
CA LYS A 702 -37.78 -50.82 11.65
C LYS A 702 -36.53 -50.42 12.46
N LYS A 703 -36.83 -50.14 13.71
CA LYS A 703 -36.19 -50.44 15.02
C LYS A 703 -34.66 -50.71 15.07
N ALA A 704 -34.04 -49.95 15.98
CA ALA A 704 -32.76 -50.25 16.61
C ALA A 704 -32.76 -51.56 17.43
N PRO A 705 -31.57 -52.10 17.77
CA PRO A 705 -31.17 -52.23 19.18
C PRO A 705 -29.73 -51.79 19.44
N ALA A 706 -29.51 -51.00 20.49
CA ALA A 706 -29.12 -51.31 21.86
C ALA A 706 -27.64 -51.74 22.05
N LYS A 707 -26.91 -50.83 22.68
CA LYS A 707 -25.86 -50.94 23.71
C LYS A 707 -24.95 -52.18 23.75
N ALA A 708 -23.63 -51.93 23.76
CA ALA A 708 -22.71 -52.66 24.62
C ALA A 708 -21.67 -51.71 25.23
N LYS A 709 -21.55 -51.77 26.54
CA LYS A 709 -20.53 -51.16 27.41
C LYS A 709 -19.30 -52.07 27.47
N ALA A 710 -18.11 -51.50 27.61
CA ALA A 710 -17.00 -51.99 28.47
C ALA A 710 -15.84 -51.04 28.26
N LYS A 711 -15.23 -50.58 29.18
CA LYS A 711 -14.61 -50.71 30.50
C LYS A 711 -13.28 -49.97 30.47
N ALA A 712 -13.09 -49.16 31.44
CA ALA A 712 -11.84 -48.45 31.76
C ALA A 712 -10.80 -49.42 32.34
N ASP A 713 -9.51 -49.10 32.13
CA ASP A 713 -8.43 -49.40 33.10
C ASP A 713 -7.25 -48.42 32.90
N ALA A 714 -7.05 -47.62 33.86
CA ALA A 714 -5.97 -47.40 34.83
C ALA A 714 -4.58 -46.96 34.31
N LYS A 715 -4.18 -45.81 34.84
CA LYS A 715 -2.86 -45.19 34.96
C LYS A 715 -1.77 -46.11 35.56
N PRO A 716 -0.46 -45.78 35.46
CA PRO A 716 0.10 -44.96 36.55
C PRO A 716 1.04 -43.82 36.16
N ALA A 717 1.19 -42.96 37.16
CA ALA A 717 1.95 -41.74 37.20
C ALA A 717 3.47 -41.98 37.37
N ALA A 718 4.29 -41.03 36.87
CA ALA A 718 5.66 -40.85 37.35
C ALA A 718 6.05 -39.37 37.42
N LYS A 719 6.47 -39.02 38.57
CA LYS A 719 7.01 -37.88 39.27
C LYS A 719 7.75 -36.79 38.48
N ALA A 720 7.41 -35.56 38.87
CA ALA A 720 8.17 -34.34 38.69
C ALA A 720 9.50 -34.35 39.50
N THR A 721 10.56 -33.80 38.92
CA THR A 721 11.70 -33.30 39.66
C THR A 721 11.95 -31.84 39.25
N ALA A 722 11.89 -30.97 40.22
CA ALA A 722 12.18 -29.56 40.17
C ALA A 722 13.68 -29.31 40.04
N ALA A 723 14.09 -28.41 39.16
CA ALA A 723 15.43 -27.81 39.17
C ALA A 723 15.34 -26.29 39.25
N LYS A 724 16.15 -25.77 40.17
CA LYS A 724 16.20 -24.40 40.66
C LYS A 724 16.74 -23.40 39.62
N LYS A 725 16.17 -22.19 39.62
CA LYS A 725 16.74 -20.97 39.02
C LYS A 725 18.04 -20.55 39.73
N PRO A 726 18.99 -19.96 39.01
CA PRO A 726 19.92 -19.01 39.60
C PRO A 726 19.57 -17.57 39.22
N ALA A 727 19.84 -16.68 40.19
CA ALA A 727 19.54 -15.27 40.20
C ALA A 727 20.39 -14.45 39.20
N ALA A 728 19.76 -13.47 38.56
CA ALA A 728 20.40 -12.48 37.72
C ALA A 728 21.08 -11.38 38.54
N LYS A 729 22.36 -11.14 38.30
CA LYS A 729 23.10 -9.93 38.73
C LYS A 729 22.89 -8.84 37.66
N LYS A 730 22.41 -7.68 38.12
CA LYS A 730 22.41 -6.43 37.34
C LYS A 730 23.87 -5.98 37.11
N ALA A 731 24.22 -5.75 35.84
CA ALA A 731 25.37 -4.92 35.48
C ALA A 731 24.87 -3.79 34.59
N ALA A 732 25.01 -2.57 35.08
CA ALA A 732 24.78 -1.36 34.33
C ALA A 732 25.98 -1.13 33.41
N THR A 733 25.76 -1.08 32.12
CA THR A 733 26.75 -0.60 31.15
C THR A 733 26.18 0.59 30.40
N LYS A 734 26.85 1.73 30.56
CA LYS A 734 26.59 2.97 29.81
C LYS A 734 26.85 2.71 28.32
N ALA A 735 25.84 2.86 27.51
CA ALA A 735 26.02 2.97 26.07
C ALA A 735 26.51 4.39 25.73
N LYS A 736 27.64 4.48 25.09
CA LYS A 736 28.08 5.66 24.35
C LYS A 736 27.32 5.66 23.03
N SER A 737 26.60 6.74 22.77
CA SER A 737 26.03 7.07 21.47
C SER A 737 27.15 7.23 20.45
N ALA A 738 27.20 6.38 19.45
CA ALA A 738 27.89 6.66 18.20
C ALA A 738 26.82 7.15 17.23
N SER A 739 26.97 8.41 16.83
CA SER A 739 26.20 9.03 15.76
C SER A 739 26.55 8.37 14.41
N CYS A 740 25.54 7.91 13.72
CA CYS A 740 25.58 7.79 12.26
C CYS A 740 25.19 9.11 11.64
#